data_d44dcdfdf6777733e4e1abc1ef8f3953
#
_entry.id   d44dcdfdf6777733e4e1abc1ef8f3953
#
_cell.length_a   1.000
_cell.length_b   1.000
_cell.length_c   1.000
_cell.angle_alpha   90.00
_cell.angle_beta   90.00
_cell.angle_gamma   90.00
#
_symmetry.space_group_name_H-M   'P 1'
#
loop_
_entity.id
_entity.type
_entity.pdbx_description
1 polymer ?
#
loop_
_entity_poly.entity_id
_entity_poly.type
_entity_poly.pdbx_seq_one_letter_code
_entity_poly.pdbx_strand_id
1 'polypeptide(L)'
;MEGFERMSTEVNANVIKRNGVEVIFDKAKIINAVEKANEEVSKLHRLSHYQITALADMIATRALESSHAVNVEDIQDMVETGIMEMRGYEVAQKYVRYRYKRELTRKSNTTDDSILALLDQINENAKQENSNKNPTINSTQRDYMAGEVSKDLTMRVLLPEEIVKAHDEGIIHFHDSDYYAQREHNCDLINLQDMLQNGTVISQTLIEKPHSFFTACNVTTQIVAQVASNQYGGQSFSLAHLAPFVDISRQKIRNKVIEERKACGEPLDDEIIQKVSERRLKDEIQSGIQTIQYQLITLMTCNGQAPFVTIFMYLDEVPEGRTRDDLALIIEEVMKQRMQGVKNERGAWITPAFPKLIYVLDEDNIHEDSKYWYLTELAAKCTAKRMVPDYISAKIMRQLKNGNVYTCMGCRSFLTVEEKQKNPDGSYKFYGRFNQGVVTINLVDVACSSEGDFDKFWEILEERLELCHRALRCRHERLLGTVSDVAPILWQYGALARLKKGETIDKLLYDGYSTISLGYAGLHEMCMRMYGKPHTDPEVRPFALKVMQRLNDKCAQWKAAENISYSVYGTPMESTTYKFSKCLQKRFGIIPGVTDKNYITNSYHVHVTEEIDAFSKLKFESEFQKLSPGGAISYVEVPNMKQNIPAVLSVMKFIYDNIMYAELNTKSDFCDVCGYDGEIQIKEDENGKLIWECPNCGNRNQDKMSVARRTCGYIGTQFWNQGRTQEIKDRVLHL
;
A
#
# COMPACT_ATOMS: atom_id res chain seq x y z
N MET A 1 10.83 -22.72 -73.35
CA MET A 1 10.36 -23.59 -72.24
C MET A 1 10.98 -23.04 -70.94
N GLU A 2 10.29 -22.12 -70.34
CA GLU A 2 10.71 -21.49 -69.09
C GLU A 2 9.97 -22.21 -67.95
N GLY A 3 10.73 -22.70 -67.00
CA GLY A 3 10.22 -23.41 -65.86
C GLY A 3 9.62 -22.45 -64.83
N PHE A 4 8.36 -22.63 -64.49
CA PHE A 4 7.70 -22.03 -63.33
C PHE A 4 8.20 -22.76 -62.06
N GLU A 5 9.12 -22.17 -61.33
CA GLU A 5 9.37 -22.50 -59.94
C GLU A 5 8.21 -22.02 -59.08
N ARG A 6 7.41 -22.96 -58.59
CA ARG A 6 6.43 -22.70 -57.52
C ARG A 6 7.22 -22.47 -56.22
N MET A 7 7.35 -21.21 -55.83
CA MET A 7 7.64 -20.87 -54.44
C MET A 7 6.46 -21.29 -53.59
N SER A 8 6.57 -22.43 -52.88
CA SER A 8 5.68 -22.78 -51.80
C SER A 8 6.03 -21.88 -50.60
N THR A 9 5.32 -20.82 -50.37
CA THR A 9 5.29 -20.13 -49.08
C THR A 9 4.62 -21.08 -48.07
N GLU A 10 5.45 -21.80 -47.29
CA GLU A 10 4.97 -22.47 -46.09
C GLU A 10 4.45 -21.41 -45.14
N VAL A 11 3.13 -21.28 -45.06
CA VAL A 11 2.48 -20.47 -44.02
C VAL A 11 2.57 -21.30 -42.75
N ASN A 12 3.48 -20.95 -41.85
CA ASN A 12 3.62 -21.60 -40.56
C ASN A 12 2.68 -20.91 -39.54
N ALA A 13 1.84 -21.69 -38.87
CA ALA A 13 1.07 -21.19 -37.74
C ALA A 13 2.01 -20.84 -36.58
N ASN A 14 1.71 -19.77 -35.86
CA ASN A 14 2.46 -19.34 -34.70
C ASN A 14 1.74 -19.70 -33.40
N VAL A 15 2.50 -20.00 -32.38
CA VAL A 15 2.01 -20.38 -31.05
C VAL A 15 2.61 -19.45 -29.99
N ILE A 16 1.75 -18.87 -29.18
CA ILE A 16 2.16 -18.10 -28.00
C ILE A 16 2.44 -19.08 -26.85
N LYS A 17 3.69 -19.16 -26.43
CA LYS A 17 4.06 -19.90 -25.22
C LYS A 17 3.55 -19.18 -23.97
N ARG A 18 3.48 -19.90 -22.83
CA ARG A 18 3.06 -19.36 -21.52
C ARG A 18 3.87 -18.14 -21.06
N ASN A 19 5.12 -18.02 -21.46
CA ASN A 19 5.98 -16.87 -21.19
C ASN A 19 5.77 -15.69 -22.16
N GLY A 20 4.73 -15.75 -23.01
CA GLY A 20 4.44 -14.72 -23.99
C GLY A 20 5.28 -14.76 -25.26
N VAL A 21 6.28 -15.65 -25.38
CA VAL A 21 7.12 -15.76 -26.57
C VAL A 21 6.38 -16.48 -27.68
N GLU A 22 6.31 -15.88 -28.85
CA GLU A 22 5.74 -16.46 -30.05
C GLU A 22 6.77 -17.37 -30.73
N VAL A 23 6.35 -18.59 -31.10
CA VAL A 23 7.17 -19.59 -31.77
C VAL A 23 6.39 -20.30 -32.85
N ILE A 24 7.07 -20.86 -33.83
CA ILE A 24 6.45 -21.68 -34.88
C ILE A 24 5.80 -22.92 -34.27
N PHE A 25 4.59 -23.25 -34.72
CA PHE A 25 3.84 -24.46 -34.32
C PHE A 25 4.63 -25.72 -34.68
N ASP A 26 4.75 -26.62 -33.70
CA ASP A 26 5.49 -27.89 -33.84
C ASP A 26 4.57 -29.07 -33.53
N LYS A 27 4.07 -29.70 -34.59
CA LYS A 27 3.19 -30.86 -34.54
C LYS A 27 3.78 -32.06 -33.79
N ALA A 28 5.10 -32.25 -33.85
CA ALA A 28 5.76 -33.37 -33.19
C ALA A 28 5.62 -33.33 -31.66
N LYS A 29 5.45 -32.13 -31.09
CA LYS A 29 5.22 -31.96 -29.64
C LYS A 29 3.87 -32.51 -29.19
N ILE A 30 2.83 -32.36 -30.03
CA ILE A 30 1.51 -32.94 -29.76
C ILE A 30 1.59 -34.47 -29.83
N ILE A 31 2.14 -35.02 -30.91
CA ILE A 31 2.30 -36.45 -31.12
C ILE A 31 3.02 -37.07 -29.91
N ASN A 32 4.18 -36.55 -29.54
CA ASN A 32 4.97 -37.04 -28.41
C ASN A 32 4.23 -36.98 -27.07
N ALA A 33 3.43 -35.95 -26.84
CA ALA A 33 2.69 -35.77 -25.59
C ALA A 33 1.53 -36.80 -25.49
N VAL A 34 0.81 -37.03 -26.59
CA VAL A 34 -0.30 -38.00 -26.64
C VAL A 34 0.23 -39.43 -26.61
N GLU A 35 1.34 -39.74 -27.30
CA GLU A 35 1.98 -41.05 -27.25
C GLU A 35 2.40 -41.45 -25.83
N LYS A 36 3.01 -40.53 -25.07
CA LYS A 36 3.35 -40.78 -23.65
C LYS A 36 2.14 -41.10 -22.79
N ALA A 37 1.02 -40.38 -22.98
CA ALA A 37 -0.23 -40.72 -22.28
C ALA A 37 -0.80 -42.03 -22.73
N ASN A 38 -0.68 -42.35 -24.02
CA ASN A 38 -1.15 -43.59 -24.65
C ASN A 38 -0.37 -44.85 -24.15
N GLU A 39 0.94 -44.71 -23.89
CA GLU A 39 1.77 -45.80 -23.32
C GLU A 39 1.32 -46.22 -21.94
N GLU A 40 0.77 -45.33 -21.14
CA GLU A 40 0.26 -45.62 -19.79
C GLU A 40 -1.11 -46.33 -19.77
N VAL A 41 -1.73 -46.54 -20.93
CA VAL A 41 -3.03 -47.20 -21.07
C VAL A 41 -2.85 -48.67 -21.54
N SER A 42 -3.77 -49.54 -21.15
CA SER A 42 -3.76 -50.92 -21.60
C SER A 42 -3.81 -51.02 -23.13
N LYS A 43 -3.16 -52.00 -23.71
CA LYS A 43 -3.06 -52.17 -25.19
C LYS A 43 -4.43 -52.18 -25.89
N LEU A 44 -5.49 -52.62 -25.18
CA LEU A 44 -6.85 -52.70 -25.70
C LEU A 44 -7.51 -51.32 -25.93
N HIS A 45 -7.12 -50.33 -25.12
CA HIS A 45 -7.73 -49.00 -25.12
C HIS A 45 -6.80 -47.90 -25.67
N ARG A 46 -5.67 -48.32 -26.28
CA ARG A 46 -4.72 -47.40 -26.92
C ARG A 46 -5.25 -46.86 -28.23
N LEU A 47 -4.98 -45.56 -28.47
CA LEU A 47 -5.10 -44.98 -29.80
C LEU A 47 -3.99 -45.51 -30.69
N SER A 48 -4.29 -45.76 -31.96
CA SER A 48 -3.25 -46.10 -32.97
C SER A 48 -2.41 -44.86 -33.31
N HIS A 49 -1.19 -45.12 -33.76
CA HIS A 49 -0.31 -44.04 -34.24
C HIS A 49 -0.97 -43.18 -35.33
N TYR A 50 -1.78 -43.82 -36.22
CA TYR A 50 -2.55 -43.11 -37.24
C TYR A 50 -3.58 -42.14 -36.64
N GLN A 51 -4.31 -42.54 -35.60
CA GLN A 51 -5.27 -41.65 -34.90
C GLN A 51 -4.57 -40.47 -34.22
N ILE A 52 -3.41 -40.71 -33.56
CA ILE A 52 -2.62 -39.67 -32.90
C ILE A 52 -2.09 -38.65 -33.94
N THR A 53 -1.61 -39.14 -35.09
CA THR A 53 -1.10 -38.27 -36.17
C THR A 53 -2.26 -37.46 -36.78
N ALA A 54 -3.42 -38.11 -37.02
CA ALA A 54 -4.61 -37.43 -37.54
C ALA A 54 -5.13 -36.34 -36.59
N LEU A 55 -5.08 -36.57 -35.29
CA LEU A 55 -5.39 -35.56 -34.26
C LEU A 55 -4.44 -34.37 -34.35
N ALA A 56 -3.13 -34.63 -34.44
CA ALA A 56 -2.14 -33.56 -34.56
C ALA A 56 -2.29 -32.75 -35.85
N ASP A 57 -2.66 -33.41 -36.96
CA ASP A 57 -2.94 -32.73 -38.25
C ASP A 57 -4.20 -31.87 -38.20
N MET A 58 -5.26 -32.34 -37.54
CA MET A 58 -6.47 -31.56 -37.34
C MET A 58 -6.20 -30.29 -36.51
N ILE A 59 -5.40 -30.40 -35.45
CA ILE A 59 -5.06 -29.27 -34.60
C ILE A 59 -4.16 -28.27 -35.38
N ALA A 60 -3.20 -28.79 -36.15
CA ALA A 60 -2.38 -27.95 -37.02
C ALA A 60 -3.23 -27.14 -38.02
N THR A 61 -4.22 -27.79 -38.64
CA THR A 61 -5.15 -27.12 -39.56
C THR A 61 -5.95 -26.02 -38.86
N ARG A 62 -6.50 -26.30 -37.69
CA ARG A 62 -7.22 -25.29 -36.89
C ARG A 62 -6.32 -24.12 -36.47
N ALA A 63 -5.08 -24.39 -36.12
CA ALA A 63 -4.10 -23.35 -35.81
C ALA A 63 -3.73 -22.46 -37.02
N LEU A 64 -3.69 -23.03 -38.22
CA LEU A 64 -3.47 -22.31 -39.47
C LEU A 64 -4.69 -21.46 -39.92
N GLU A 65 -5.89 -21.92 -39.60
CA GLU A 65 -7.15 -21.20 -39.88
C GLU A 65 -7.36 -20.00 -38.94
N SER A 66 -6.66 -19.96 -37.83
CA SER A 66 -6.72 -18.82 -36.89
C SER A 66 -6.01 -17.61 -37.48
N SER A 67 -6.68 -16.46 -37.45
CA SER A 67 -6.11 -15.17 -37.87
C SER A 67 -5.01 -14.65 -36.93
N HIS A 68 -4.81 -15.29 -35.80
CA HIS A 68 -3.86 -14.90 -34.73
C HIS A 68 -3.04 -16.11 -34.26
N ALA A 69 -1.87 -15.82 -33.66
CA ALA A 69 -1.10 -16.86 -32.97
C ALA A 69 -1.93 -17.50 -31.85
N VAL A 70 -2.03 -18.84 -31.85
CA VAL A 70 -2.86 -19.60 -30.92
C VAL A 70 -2.11 -19.80 -29.60
N ASN A 71 -2.80 -19.65 -28.47
CA ASN A 71 -2.18 -19.89 -27.16
C ASN A 71 -1.90 -21.39 -26.96
N VAL A 72 -0.79 -21.73 -26.32
CA VAL A 72 -0.41 -23.12 -26.03
C VAL A 72 -1.45 -23.86 -25.16
N GLU A 73 -2.20 -23.14 -24.32
CA GLU A 73 -3.28 -23.74 -23.51
C GLU A 73 -4.46 -24.13 -24.39
N ASP A 74 -4.86 -23.26 -25.33
CA ASP A 74 -5.95 -23.58 -26.28
C ASP A 74 -5.60 -24.79 -27.12
N ILE A 75 -4.33 -24.95 -27.51
CA ILE A 75 -3.86 -26.16 -28.22
C ILE A 75 -4.01 -27.39 -27.34
N GLN A 76 -3.70 -27.31 -26.06
CA GLN A 76 -3.85 -28.45 -25.13
C GLN A 76 -5.32 -28.82 -24.91
N ASP A 77 -6.20 -27.83 -24.84
CA ASP A 77 -7.65 -28.05 -24.72
C ASP A 77 -8.20 -28.73 -26.01
N MET A 78 -7.70 -28.30 -27.18
CA MET A 78 -8.03 -28.96 -28.45
C MET A 78 -7.52 -30.42 -28.48
N VAL A 79 -6.35 -30.71 -27.92
CA VAL A 79 -5.83 -32.09 -27.80
C VAL A 79 -6.74 -32.96 -26.91
N GLU A 80 -7.12 -32.45 -25.73
CA GLU A 80 -8.01 -33.13 -24.80
C GLU A 80 -9.35 -33.47 -25.44
N THR A 81 -9.97 -32.46 -26.05
CA THR A 81 -11.25 -32.58 -26.75
C THR A 81 -11.15 -33.57 -27.89
N GLY A 82 -10.12 -33.47 -28.71
CA GLY A 82 -9.93 -34.39 -29.85
C GLY A 82 -9.67 -35.84 -29.45
N ILE A 83 -8.95 -36.10 -28.35
CA ILE A 83 -8.81 -37.45 -27.81
C ILE A 83 -10.17 -38.00 -27.36
N MET A 84 -11.02 -37.19 -26.72
CA MET A 84 -12.36 -37.59 -26.29
C MET A 84 -13.28 -37.86 -27.47
N GLU A 85 -13.25 -37.01 -28.51
CA GLU A 85 -14.03 -37.22 -29.75
C GLU A 85 -13.67 -38.51 -30.46
N MET A 86 -12.40 -38.93 -30.38
CA MET A 86 -11.92 -40.24 -30.88
C MET A 86 -12.25 -41.39 -29.95
N ARG A 87 -13.03 -41.18 -28.89
CA ARG A 87 -13.42 -42.17 -27.86
C ARG A 87 -12.22 -42.74 -27.09
N GLY A 88 -11.09 -42.06 -27.08
CA GLY A 88 -9.89 -42.45 -26.32
C GLY A 88 -9.99 -42.05 -24.84
N TYR A 89 -11.08 -42.33 -24.14
CA TYR A 89 -11.38 -41.82 -22.80
C TYR A 89 -10.29 -42.12 -21.77
N GLU A 90 -9.68 -43.28 -21.78
CA GLU A 90 -8.60 -43.64 -20.86
C GLU A 90 -7.32 -42.85 -21.19
N VAL A 91 -7.03 -42.66 -22.47
CA VAL A 91 -5.90 -41.83 -22.92
C VAL A 91 -6.12 -40.35 -22.56
N ALA A 92 -7.33 -39.81 -22.75
CA ALA A 92 -7.69 -38.47 -22.32
C ALA A 92 -7.49 -38.31 -20.81
N GLN A 93 -7.95 -39.24 -20.00
CA GLN A 93 -7.79 -39.24 -18.54
C GLN A 93 -6.30 -39.24 -18.13
N LYS A 94 -5.45 -40.01 -18.84
CA LYS A 94 -4.02 -40.02 -18.59
C LYS A 94 -3.34 -38.71 -19.04
N TYR A 95 -3.77 -38.16 -20.18
CA TYR A 95 -3.26 -36.90 -20.71
C TYR A 95 -3.58 -35.72 -19.79
N VAL A 96 -4.82 -35.63 -19.29
CA VAL A 96 -5.24 -34.59 -18.33
C VAL A 96 -4.45 -34.71 -17.02
N ARG A 97 -4.28 -35.93 -16.48
CA ARG A 97 -3.48 -36.15 -15.27
C ARG A 97 -1.99 -35.79 -15.49
N TYR A 98 -1.45 -36.12 -16.64
CA TYR A 98 -0.07 -35.77 -16.99
C TYR A 98 0.09 -34.26 -17.13
N ARG A 99 -0.84 -33.56 -17.80
CA ARG A 99 -0.89 -32.11 -17.91
C ARG A 99 -0.93 -31.46 -16.53
N TYR A 100 -1.85 -31.91 -15.66
CA TYR A 100 -1.99 -31.40 -14.30
C TYR A 100 -0.73 -31.64 -13.45
N LYS A 101 -0.15 -32.83 -13.50
CA LYS A 101 1.09 -33.15 -12.78
C LYS A 101 2.26 -32.26 -13.26
N ARG A 102 2.36 -32.03 -14.55
CA ARG A 102 3.36 -31.10 -15.11
C ARG A 102 3.11 -29.65 -14.74
N GLU A 103 1.87 -29.24 -14.63
CA GLU A 103 1.52 -27.90 -14.17
C GLU A 103 1.89 -27.72 -12.69
N LEU A 104 1.59 -28.69 -11.84
CA LEU A 104 2.03 -28.67 -10.44
C LEU A 104 3.56 -28.64 -10.31
N THR A 105 4.26 -29.48 -11.07
CA THR A 105 5.74 -29.50 -11.06
C THR A 105 6.32 -28.18 -11.56
N ARG A 106 5.70 -27.53 -12.54
CA ARG A 106 6.14 -26.21 -13.02
C ARG A 106 5.83 -25.11 -12.00
N LYS A 107 4.67 -25.13 -11.34
CA LYS A 107 4.33 -24.18 -10.29
C LYS A 107 5.30 -24.30 -9.11
N SER A 108 5.64 -25.50 -8.67
CA SER A 108 6.67 -25.70 -7.64
C SER A 108 8.06 -25.28 -8.09
N ASN A 109 8.48 -25.61 -9.31
CA ASN A 109 9.76 -25.15 -9.86
C ASN A 109 9.80 -23.63 -10.03
N THR A 110 8.66 -22.98 -10.34
CA THR A 110 8.59 -21.51 -10.45
C THR A 110 8.82 -20.84 -9.10
N THR A 111 8.31 -21.42 -8.02
CA THR A 111 8.53 -20.91 -6.65
C THR A 111 9.99 -21.12 -6.23
N ASP A 112 10.56 -22.30 -6.48
CA ASP A 112 11.98 -22.57 -6.20
C ASP A 112 12.88 -21.65 -7.02
N ASP A 113 12.61 -21.46 -8.31
CA ASP A 113 13.34 -20.57 -9.19
C ASP A 113 13.24 -19.10 -8.71
N SER A 114 12.07 -18.68 -8.24
CA SER A 114 11.87 -17.33 -7.66
C SER A 114 12.69 -17.15 -6.40
N ILE A 115 12.70 -18.14 -5.50
CA ILE A 115 13.49 -18.12 -4.27
C ILE A 115 15.00 -18.11 -4.58
N LEU A 116 15.47 -18.94 -5.50
CA LEU A 116 16.88 -18.97 -5.90
C LEU A 116 17.30 -17.65 -6.55
N ALA A 117 16.48 -17.11 -7.46
CA ALA A 117 16.73 -15.81 -8.07
C ALA A 117 16.78 -14.66 -7.05
N LEU A 118 16.02 -14.78 -5.96
CA LEU A 118 16.01 -13.85 -4.83
C LEU A 118 17.35 -13.93 -4.05
N LEU A 119 17.79 -15.15 -3.72
CA LEU A 119 19.05 -15.39 -3.02
C LEU A 119 20.25 -14.95 -3.85
N ASP A 120 20.24 -15.21 -5.17
CA ASP A 120 21.28 -14.78 -6.10
C ASP A 120 21.18 -13.29 -6.46
N GLN A 121 20.19 -12.56 -5.92
CA GLN A 121 19.95 -11.14 -6.17
C GLN A 121 19.70 -10.76 -7.65
N ILE A 122 19.19 -11.69 -8.43
CA ILE A 122 18.84 -11.50 -9.85
C ILE A 122 17.33 -11.32 -10.10
N ASN A 123 16.49 -11.43 -9.07
CA ASN A 123 15.06 -11.18 -9.16
C ASN A 123 14.77 -9.67 -9.10
N GLU A 124 14.73 -9.01 -10.25
CA GLU A 124 14.46 -7.58 -10.37
C GLU A 124 13.05 -7.19 -9.92
N ASN A 125 12.05 -8.07 -10.09
CA ASN A 125 10.68 -7.78 -9.65
C ASN A 125 10.59 -7.72 -8.12
N ALA A 126 11.16 -8.70 -7.43
CA ALA A 126 11.19 -8.72 -5.97
C ALA A 126 12.01 -7.54 -5.40
N LYS A 127 13.13 -7.17 -6.03
CA LYS A 127 13.93 -6.00 -5.65
C LYS A 127 13.14 -4.70 -5.70
N GLN A 128 12.16 -4.60 -6.60
CA GLN A 128 11.41 -3.38 -6.89
C GLN A 128 9.98 -3.40 -6.33
N GLU A 129 9.60 -4.43 -5.61
CA GLU A 129 8.25 -4.58 -5.05
C GLU A 129 7.97 -3.56 -3.94
N ASN A 130 8.96 -3.29 -3.09
CA ASN A 130 8.85 -2.32 -2.00
C ASN A 130 10.11 -1.43 -1.94
N SER A 131 9.94 -0.13 -2.17
CA SER A 131 11.02 0.85 -2.21
C SER A 131 11.77 1.04 -0.88
N ASN A 132 11.25 0.53 0.22
CA ASN A 132 11.84 0.66 1.57
C ASN A 132 12.44 -0.63 2.12
N LYS A 133 12.32 -1.76 1.40
CA LYS A 133 12.94 -3.05 1.76
C LYS A 133 14.24 -3.25 0.98
N ASN A 134 15.36 -3.41 1.67
CA ASN A 134 16.64 -3.70 1.03
C ASN A 134 16.80 -5.22 0.79
N PRO A 135 16.70 -5.71 -0.46
CA PRO A 135 16.73 -7.14 -0.77
C PRO A 135 18.10 -7.79 -0.57
N THR A 136 19.16 -7.03 -0.31
CA THR A 136 20.52 -7.57 -0.08
C THR A 136 20.76 -7.98 1.36
N ILE A 137 19.89 -7.58 2.30
CA ILE A 137 20.03 -7.87 3.73
C ILE A 137 19.42 -9.24 4.06
N ASN A 138 20.13 -10.09 4.80
CA ASN A 138 19.70 -11.45 5.12
C ASN A 138 18.32 -11.53 5.79
N SER A 139 17.96 -10.60 6.70
CA SER A 139 16.63 -10.58 7.32
C SER A 139 15.52 -10.28 6.31
N THR A 140 15.76 -9.36 5.39
CA THR A 140 14.83 -9.04 4.29
C THR A 140 14.70 -10.20 3.31
N GLN A 141 15.81 -10.87 2.94
CA GLN A 141 15.77 -12.05 2.09
C GLN A 141 14.94 -13.17 2.72
N ARG A 142 15.09 -13.38 4.03
CA ARG A 142 14.31 -14.38 4.76
C ARG A 142 12.80 -14.06 4.75
N ASP A 143 12.43 -12.80 4.92
CA ASP A 143 11.05 -12.34 4.82
C ASP A 143 10.49 -12.57 3.40
N TYR A 144 11.23 -12.18 2.37
CA TYR A 144 10.84 -12.45 0.98
C TYR A 144 10.69 -13.95 0.67
N MET A 145 11.59 -14.79 1.15
CA MET A 145 11.45 -16.25 0.98
C MET A 145 10.18 -16.78 1.64
N ALA A 146 9.89 -16.34 2.87
CA ALA A 146 8.65 -16.69 3.55
C ALA A 146 7.43 -16.19 2.79
N GLY A 147 7.49 -14.97 2.26
CA GLY A 147 6.46 -14.35 1.42
C GLY A 147 6.20 -15.15 0.14
N GLU A 148 7.23 -15.56 -0.61
CA GLU A 148 7.06 -16.36 -1.84
C GLU A 148 6.42 -17.73 -1.56
N VAL A 149 6.82 -18.40 -0.48
CA VAL A 149 6.19 -19.67 -0.06
C VAL A 149 4.72 -19.47 0.35
N SER A 150 4.44 -18.43 1.13
CA SER A 150 3.08 -18.08 1.57
C SER A 150 2.19 -17.70 0.38
N LYS A 151 2.70 -16.92 -0.57
CA LYS A 151 2.02 -16.52 -1.80
C LYS A 151 1.67 -17.73 -2.67
N ASP A 152 2.62 -18.63 -2.89
CA ASP A 152 2.35 -19.88 -3.63
C ASP A 152 1.23 -20.71 -2.95
N LEU A 153 1.32 -20.90 -1.63
CA LEU A 153 0.30 -21.60 -0.87
C LEU A 153 -1.07 -20.91 -0.98
N THR A 154 -1.10 -19.60 -0.87
CA THR A 154 -2.30 -18.78 -0.98
C THR A 154 -2.97 -18.95 -2.35
N MET A 155 -2.19 -18.76 -3.42
CA MET A 155 -2.72 -18.82 -4.79
C MET A 155 -3.05 -20.24 -5.27
N ARG A 156 -2.31 -21.23 -4.82
CA ARG A 156 -2.49 -22.61 -5.28
C ARG A 156 -3.50 -23.42 -4.47
N VAL A 157 -3.70 -23.09 -3.17
CA VAL A 157 -4.45 -23.95 -2.24
C VAL A 157 -5.55 -23.21 -1.49
N LEU A 158 -5.32 -21.95 -1.05
CA LEU A 158 -6.19 -21.28 -0.09
C LEU A 158 -7.28 -20.43 -0.73
N LEU A 159 -7.03 -19.88 -1.91
CA LEU A 159 -8.01 -19.06 -2.63
C LEU A 159 -8.78 -19.89 -3.66
N PRO A 160 -10.07 -19.57 -3.92
CA PRO A 160 -10.82 -20.13 -5.05
C PRO A 160 -10.14 -19.81 -6.38
N GLU A 161 -10.18 -20.76 -7.32
CA GLU A 161 -9.55 -20.66 -8.63
C GLU A 161 -9.98 -19.39 -9.39
N GLU A 162 -11.25 -19.03 -9.34
CA GLU A 162 -11.79 -17.82 -9.99
C GLU A 162 -11.14 -16.52 -9.47
N ILE A 163 -10.85 -16.43 -8.17
CA ILE A 163 -10.18 -15.29 -7.55
C ILE A 163 -8.72 -15.23 -8.00
N VAL A 164 -8.04 -16.38 -8.03
CA VAL A 164 -6.65 -16.48 -8.49
C VAL A 164 -6.56 -16.06 -9.95
N LYS A 165 -7.43 -16.60 -10.82
CA LYS A 165 -7.48 -16.24 -12.23
C LYS A 165 -7.70 -14.75 -12.44
N ALA A 166 -8.67 -14.16 -11.75
CA ALA A 166 -8.96 -12.74 -11.84
C ALA A 166 -7.80 -11.86 -11.35
N HIS A 167 -7.08 -12.30 -10.32
CA HIS A 167 -5.87 -11.64 -9.83
C HIS A 167 -4.73 -11.70 -10.86
N ASP A 168 -4.50 -12.87 -11.46
CA ASP A 168 -3.44 -13.08 -12.45
C ASP A 168 -3.70 -12.34 -13.77
N GLU A 169 -4.96 -12.27 -14.19
CA GLU A 169 -5.40 -11.52 -15.36
C GLU A 169 -5.47 -10.00 -15.15
N GLY A 170 -5.30 -9.54 -13.90
CA GLY A 170 -5.34 -8.11 -13.55
C GLY A 170 -6.74 -7.50 -13.59
N ILE A 171 -7.78 -8.33 -13.48
CA ILE A 171 -9.19 -7.91 -13.33
C ILE A 171 -9.41 -7.30 -11.95
N ILE A 172 -8.88 -7.97 -10.94
CA ILE A 172 -8.80 -7.50 -9.57
C ILE A 172 -7.37 -7.66 -9.04
N HIS A 173 -7.06 -7.02 -7.92
CA HIS A 173 -5.85 -7.28 -7.17
C HIS A 173 -6.19 -7.69 -5.74
N PHE A 174 -5.84 -8.92 -5.38
CA PHE A 174 -5.88 -9.42 -4.01
C PHE A 174 -4.56 -9.01 -3.36
N HIS A 175 -4.60 -7.95 -2.53
CA HIS A 175 -3.39 -7.39 -1.90
C HIS A 175 -2.76 -8.36 -0.91
N ASP A 176 -1.45 -8.23 -0.70
CA ASP A 176 -0.72 -8.89 0.39
C ASP A 176 -1.03 -10.40 0.50
N SER A 177 -1.01 -11.10 -0.64
CA SER A 177 -1.27 -12.55 -0.72
C SER A 177 -0.17 -13.38 -0.05
N ASP A 178 1.01 -12.78 0.13
CA ASP A 178 2.16 -13.30 0.84
C ASP A 178 1.99 -13.38 2.37
N TYR A 179 1.02 -12.61 2.94
CA TYR A 179 0.67 -12.67 4.36
C TYR A 179 -0.67 -13.38 4.65
N TYR A 180 -1.44 -13.72 3.60
CA TYR A 180 -2.77 -14.28 3.75
C TYR A 180 -2.81 -15.63 4.47
N ALA A 181 -1.78 -16.47 4.30
CA ALA A 181 -1.69 -17.77 4.94
C ALA A 181 -1.61 -17.70 6.47
N GLN A 182 -1.03 -16.64 7.04
CA GLN A 182 -0.78 -16.48 8.48
C GLN A 182 -1.98 -16.01 9.30
N ARG A 183 -3.12 -15.66 8.72
CA ARG A 183 -4.28 -15.08 9.42
C ARG A 183 -3.97 -13.74 10.08
N GLU A 184 -3.16 -12.93 9.43
CA GLU A 184 -2.83 -11.58 9.86
C GLU A 184 -3.81 -10.56 9.27
N HIS A 185 -4.02 -9.45 10.00
CA HIS A 185 -4.79 -8.32 9.51
C HIS A 185 -3.88 -7.26 8.87
N ASN A 186 -4.48 -6.29 8.18
CA ASN A 186 -3.74 -5.25 7.46
C ASN A 186 -3.27 -4.13 8.42
N CYS A 187 -4.01 -3.04 8.51
CA CYS A 187 -3.61 -1.84 9.24
C CYS A 187 -4.37 -1.67 10.55
N ASP A 188 -3.80 -0.91 11.49
CA ASP A 188 -4.43 -0.66 12.78
C ASP A 188 -4.21 0.74 13.36
N LEU A 189 -5.07 1.10 14.33
CA LEU A 189 -4.89 2.22 15.24
C LEU A 189 -4.56 1.68 16.63
N ILE A 190 -3.31 1.81 17.02
CA ILE A 190 -2.85 1.31 18.33
C ILE A 190 -3.55 2.09 19.47
N ASN A 191 -4.15 1.40 20.40
CA ASN A 191 -4.64 2.01 21.64
C ASN A 191 -3.51 2.21 22.64
N LEU A 192 -2.56 3.06 22.25
CA LEU A 192 -1.37 3.36 23.06
C LEU A 192 -1.74 3.95 24.43
N GLN A 193 -2.86 4.71 24.51
CA GLN A 193 -3.37 5.26 25.76
C GLN A 193 -3.67 4.14 26.77
N ASP A 194 -4.42 3.11 26.36
CA ASP A 194 -4.74 1.98 27.21
C ASP A 194 -3.48 1.23 27.65
N MET A 195 -2.56 0.97 26.72
CA MET A 195 -1.32 0.22 27.01
C MET A 195 -0.41 0.95 28.00
N LEU A 196 -0.28 2.28 27.88
CA LEU A 196 0.56 3.08 28.75
C LEU A 196 -0.10 3.35 30.14
N GLN A 197 -1.44 3.49 30.20
CA GLN A 197 -2.13 3.79 31.46
C GLN A 197 -2.40 2.53 32.31
N ASN A 198 -2.72 1.41 31.66
CA ASN A 198 -3.12 0.16 32.31
C ASN A 198 -2.01 -0.91 32.28
N GLY A 199 -0.87 -0.60 31.68
CA GLY A 199 0.22 -1.55 31.46
C GLY A 199 -0.05 -2.49 30.29
N THR A 200 0.99 -3.17 29.85
CA THR A 200 0.99 -4.14 28.75
C THR A 200 2.01 -5.26 29.01
N VAL A 201 2.05 -6.27 28.14
CA VAL A 201 3.05 -7.34 28.23
C VAL A 201 3.81 -7.40 26.91
N ILE A 202 5.14 -7.35 26.98
CA ILE A 202 6.05 -7.48 25.83
C ILE A 202 6.98 -8.65 26.10
N SER A 203 7.01 -9.62 25.17
CA SER A 203 7.88 -10.81 25.31
C SER A 203 7.79 -11.46 26.69
N GLN A 204 6.57 -11.67 27.20
CA GLN A 204 6.25 -12.26 28.50
C GLN A 204 6.65 -11.39 29.72
N THR A 205 7.11 -10.15 29.50
CA THR A 205 7.48 -9.22 30.56
C THR A 205 6.39 -8.19 30.77
N LEU A 206 5.91 -8.06 32.01
CA LEU A 206 4.96 -7.01 32.39
C LEU A 206 5.63 -5.64 32.30
N ILE A 207 5.04 -4.75 31.57
CA ILE A 207 5.41 -3.34 31.48
C ILE A 207 4.34 -2.54 32.20
N GLU A 208 4.69 -2.00 33.35
CA GLU A 208 3.80 -1.15 34.14
C GLU A 208 3.67 0.26 33.52
N LYS A 209 2.74 1.04 34.07
CA LYS A 209 2.54 2.46 33.69
C LYS A 209 3.86 3.24 33.83
N PRO A 210 4.33 3.93 32.79
CA PRO A 210 5.55 4.73 32.85
C PRO A 210 5.47 5.84 33.91
N HIS A 211 6.59 6.10 34.60
CA HIS A 211 6.72 7.14 35.61
C HIS A 211 7.50 8.37 35.10
N SER A 212 7.64 8.52 33.77
CA SER A 212 8.21 9.71 33.13
C SER A 212 7.87 9.74 31.65
N PHE A 213 7.95 10.91 31.04
CA PHE A 213 7.76 11.09 29.60
C PHE A 213 8.81 10.29 28.79
N PHE A 214 10.08 10.34 29.21
CA PHE A 214 11.15 9.60 28.54
C PHE A 214 10.88 8.08 28.54
N THR A 215 10.44 7.54 29.68
CA THR A 215 10.09 6.12 29.77
C THR A 215 8.88 5.79 28.91
N ALA A 216 7.86 6.66 28.86
CA ALA A 216 6.70 6.48 27.99
C ALA A 216 7.10 6.45 26.51
N CYS A 217 7.99 7.33 26.07
CA CYS A 217 8.55 7.32 24.72
C CYS A 217 9.27 6.00 24.40
N ASN A 218 10.07 5.51 25.32
CA ASN A 218 10.82 4.26 25.14
C ASN A 218 9.90 3.03 25.06
N VAL A 219 8.92 2.93 25.95
CA VAL A 219 7.89 1.86 25.91
C VAL A 219 7.07 1.93 24.62
N THR A 220 6.73 3.12 24.16
CA THR A 220 6.02 3.32 22.87
C THR A 220 6.77 2.71 21.70
N THR A 221 8.08 2.89 21.62
CA THR A 221 8.87 2.32 20.51
C THR A 221 8.91 0.79 20.56
N GLN A 222 8.95 0.20 21.76
CA GLN A 222 8.88 -1.25 21.93
C GLN A 222 7.49 -1.80 21.53
N ILE A 223 6.41 -1.11 21.92
CA ILE A 223 5.04 -1.46 21.50
C ILE A 223 4.93 -1.43 19.97
N VAL A 224 5.38 -0.34 19.33
CA VAL A 224 5.35 -0.18 17.86
C VAL A 224 6.10 -1.30 17.16
N ALA A 225 7.28 -1.69 17.64
CA ALA A 225 8.07 -2.78 17.08
C ALA A 225 7.36 -4.13 17.17
N GLN A 226 6.72 -4.41 18.33
CA GLN A 226 5.97 -5.65 18.55
C GLN A 226 4.69 -5.70 17.72
N VAL A 227 3.95 -4.61 17.62
CA VAL A 227 2.76 -4.52 16.75
C VAL A 227 3.15 -4.73 15.29
N ALA A 228 4.17 -4.02 14.80
CA ALA A 228 4.68 -4.17 13.43
C ALA A 228 5.15 -5.59 13.07
N SER A 229 5.49 -6.41 14.07
CA SER A 229 5.89 -7.80 13.87
C SER A 229 4.72 -8.80 13.92
N ASN A 230 3.48 -8.33 14.10
CA ASN A 230 2.29 -9.16 14.24
C ASN A 230 1.13 -8.73 13.31
N GLN A 231 1.41 -7.85 12.36
CA GLN A 231 0.49 -7.41 11.31
C GLN A 231 1.31 -7.00 10.07
N TYR A 232 0.72 -7.00 8.89
CA TYR A 232 1.47 -6.74 7.65
C TYR A 232 1.31 -5.32 7.08
N GLY A 233 0.36 -4.55 7.56
CA GLY A 233 0.13 -3.18 7.09
C GLY A 233 0.81 -2.11 7.95
N GLY A 234 0.29 -0.91 7.92
CA GLY A 234 0.77 0.22 8.71
C GLY A 234 -0.01 0.38 10.01
N GLN A 235 0.64 0.97 10.98
CA GLN A 235 0.05 1.28 12.28
C GLN A 235 0.10 2.78 12.56
N SER A 236 -0.82 3.28 13.36
CA SER A 236 -0.83 4.67 13.77
C SER A 236 -1.06 4.83 15.26
N PHE A 237 -0.43 5.83 15.86
CA PHE A 237 -0.69 6.26 17.23
C PHE A 237 -0.71 7.78 17.34
N SER A 238 -1.34 8.30 18.39
CA SER A 238 -1.40 9.74 18.66
C SER A 238 -0.37 10.19 19.69
N LEU A 239 0.23 11.37 19.48
CA LEU A 239 1.06 12.05 20.50
C LEU A 239 0.24 12.50 21.72
N ALA A 240 -1.07 12.67 21.57
CA ALA A 240 -1.95 12.97 22.68
C ALA A 240 -1.89 11.92 23.79
N HIS A 241 -1.61 10.65 23.45
CA HIS A 241 -1.44 9.57 24.41
C HIS A 241 -0.19 9.69 25.28
N LEU A 242 0.82 10.48 24.82
CA LEU A 242 2.06 10.76 25.55
C LEU A 242 1.98 12.04 26.40
N ALA A 243 1.09 12.98 26.05
CA ALA A 243 1.00 14.28 26.70
C ALA A 243 0.82 14.21 28.24
N PRO A 244 0.00 13.28 28.82
CA PRO A 244 -0.16 13.18 30.28
C PRO A 244 1.16 12.86 31.03
N PHE A 245 2.12 12.23 30.36
CA PHE A 245 3.40 11.86 30.98
C PHE A 245 4.35 13.05 31.12
N VAL A 246 4.11 14.15 30.41
CA VAL A 246 4.88 15.41 30.56
C VAL A 246 4.66 16.01 31.94
N ASP A 247 3.41 16.02 32.45
CA ASP A 247 3.13 16.55 33.79
C ASP A 247 3.74 15.64 34.88
N ILE A 248 3.71 14.32 34.71
CA ILE A 248 4.40 13.38 35.62
C ILE A 248 5.89 13.70 35.69
N SER A 249 6.54 13.90 34.55
CA SER A 249 7.96 14.28 34.49
C SER A 249 8.22 15.66 35.12
N ARG A 250 7.35 16.63 34.88
CA ARG A 250 7.45 17.97 35.44
C ARG A 250 7.46 17.94 36.96
N GLN A 251 6.52 17.21 37.56
CA GLN A 251 6.43 17.06 39.01
C GLN A 251 7.68 16.35 39.56
N LYS A 252 8.11 15.25 38.95
CA LYS A 252 9.31 14.49 39.34
C LYS A 252 10.57 15.35 39.25
N ILE A 253 10.77 16.10 38.17
CA ILE A 253 11.91 16.99 37.99
C ILE A 253 11.89 18.10 39.02
N ARG A 254 10.74 18.75 39.29
CA ARG A 254 10.62 19.79 40.31
C ARG A 254 11.00 19.28 41.69
N ASN A 255 10.49 18.12 42.09
CA ASN A 255 10.83 17.51 43.38
C ASN A 255 12.32 17.25 43.48
N LYS A 256 12.93 16.70 42.41
CA LYS A 256 14.37 16.42 42.37
C LYS A 256 15.20 17.71 42.49
N VAL A 257 14.82 18.78 41.82
CA VAL A 257 15.48 20.11 41.92
C VAL A 257 15.41 20.64 43.36
N ILE A 258 14.24 20.50 44.02
CA ILE A 258 14.08 20.90 45.42
C ILE A 258 14.99 20.08 46.37
N GLU A 259 15.05 18.78 46.17
CA GLU A 259 15.91 17.86 46.98
C GLU A 259 17.39 18.18 46.77
N GLU A 260 17.83 18.39 45.53
CA GLU A 260 19.21 18.77 45.20
C GLU A 260 19.62 20.10 45.88
N ARG A 261 18.76 21.13 45.82
CA ARG A 261 19.03 22.42 46.46
C ARG A 261 19.12 22.30 47.98
N LYS A 262 18.17 21.53 48.59
CA LYS A 262 18.23 21.24 50.04
C LYS A 262 19.53 20.55 50.43
N ALA A 263 19.95 19.53 49.65
CA ALA A 263 21.21 18.80 49.92
C ALA A 263 22.44 19.68 49.79
N CYS A 264 22.43 20.69 48.94
CA CYS A 264 23.51 21.68 48.77
C CYS A 264 23.45 22.84 49.77
N GLY A 265 22.40 22.92 50.61
CA GLY A 265 22.19 24.03 51.55
C GLY A 265 21.81 25.35 50.85
N GLU A 266 21.28 25.28 49.63
CA GLU A 266 20.89 26.47 48.88
C GLU A 266 19.44 26.92 49.19
N PRO A 267 19.13 28.22 49.08
CA PRO A 267 17.78 28.74 49.28
C PRO A 267 16.77 28.09 48.33
N LEU A 268 15.55 27.86 48.81
CA LEU A 268 14.43 27.37 48.01
C LEU A 268 13.72 28.57 47.36
N ASP A 269 14.34 29.11 46.30
CA ASP A 269 13.75 30.15 45.46
C ASP A 269 12.85 29.52 44.40
N ASP A 270 11.55 29.84 44.45
CA ASP A 270 10.56 29.24 43.57
C ASP A 270 10.76 29.60 42.07
N GLU A 271 11.23 30.82 41.79
CA GLU A 271 11.49 31.25 40.42
C GLU A 271 12.67 30.47 39.83
N ILE A 272 13.73 30.32 40.58
CA ILE A 272 14.90 29.49 40.15
C ILE A 272 14.51 28.04 39.99
N ILE A 273 13.76 27.48 40.97
CA ILE A 273 13.29 26.08 40.92
C ILE A 273 12.44 25.88 39.66
N GLN A 274 11.52 26.79 39.35
CA GLN A 274 10.70 26.70 38.16
C GLN A 274 11.53 26.80 36.90
N LYS A 275 12.43 27.77 36.78
CA LYS A 275 13.28 27.96 35.59
C LYS A 275 14.16 26.75 35.31
N VAL A 276 14.79 26.18 36.33
CA VAL A 276 15.63 24.99 36.22
C VAL A 276 14.79 23.77 35.84
N SER A 277 13.62 23.60 36.47
CA SER A 277 12.71 22.49 36.20
C SER A 277 12.17 22.51 34.77
N GLU A 278 11.72 23.67 34.29
CA GLU A 278 11.21 23.81 32.91
C GLU A 278 12.32 23.58 31.86
N ARG A 279 13.56 24.00 32.12
CA ARG A 279 14.69 23.68 31.24
C ARG A 279 14.93 22.17 31.18
N ARG A 280 15.02 21.49 32.34
CA ARG A 280 15.23 20.04 32.39
C ARG A 280 14.07 19.28 31.76
N LEU A 281 12.85 19.75 31.88
CA LEU A 281 11.68 19.17 31.22
C LEU A 281 11.79 19.25 29.69
N LYS A 282 12.22 20.39 29.16
CA LYS A 282 12.47 20.54 27.72
C LYS A 282 13.56 19.59 27.23
N ASP A 283 14.64 19.45 28.00
CA ASP A 283 15.72 18.52 27.69
C ASP A 283 15.22 17.05 27.71
N GLU A 284 14.30 16.71 28.64
CA GLU A 284 13.68 15.37 28.67
C GLU A 284 12.74 15.15 27.48
N ILE A 285 11.92 16.14 27.10
CA ILE A 285 11.03 16.06 25.92
C ILE A 285 11.89 15.85 24.66
N GLN A 286 12.96 16.64 24.50
CA GLN A 286 13.88 16.49 23.37
C GLN A 286 14.48 15.09 23.30
N SER A 287 14.97 14.58 24.44
CA SER A 287 15.57 13.23 24.52
C SER A 287 14.56 12.12 24.23
N GLY A 288 13.32 12.27 24.73
CA GLY A 288 12.23 11.31 24.49
C GLY A 288 11.84 11.26 23.01
N ILE A 289 11.66 12.40 22.37
CA ILE A 289 11.32 12.48 20.95
C ILE A 289 12.47 12.00 20.05
N GLN A 290 13.72 12.31 20.43
CA GLN A 290 14.89 11.78 19.73
C GLN A 290 14.92 10.25 19.81
N THR A 291 14.60 9.68 20.97
CA THR A 291 14.51 8.22 21.17
C THR A 291 13.45 7.62 20.24
N ILE A 292 12.25 8.20 20.16
CA ILE A 292 11.20 7.76 19.24
C ILE A 292 11.72 7.79 17.79
N GLN A 293 12.28 8.93 17.36
CA GLN A 293 12.73 9.09 15.97
C GLN A 293 13.80 8.05 15.60
N TYR A 294 14.85 7.93 16.39
CA TYR A 294 15.97 7.03 16.06
C TYR A 294 15.60 5.56 16.20
N GLN A 295 14.87 5.17 17.25
CA GLN A 295 14.46 3.78 17.40
C GLN A 295 13.52 3.32 16.30
N LEU A 296 12.54 4.13 15.92
CA LEU A 296 11.60 3.77 14.82
C LEU A 296 12.28 3.66 13.45
N ILE A 297 13.41 4.32 13.24
CA ILE A 297 14.17 4.23 11.98
C ILE A 297 15.15 3.05 12.01
N THR A 298 15.75 2.76 13.16
CA THR A 298 16.83 1.77 13.28
C THR A 298 16.34 0.37 13.67
N LEU A 299 15.09 0.25 14.15
CA LEU A 299 14.49 -1.06 14.44
C LEU A 299 14.19 -1.81 13.14
N MET A 300 14.62 -3.07 13.10
CA MET A 300 14.23 -4.02 12.07
C MET A 300 13.15 -4.95 12.65
N THR A 301 11.99 -4.98 11.99
CA THR A 301 10.89 -5.91 12.33
C THR A 301 11.05 -7.24 11.61
N CYS A 302 10.22 -8.22 11.92
CA CYS A 302 10.21 -9.50 11.20
C CYS A 302 9.85 -9.34 9.72
N ASN A 303 9.23 -8.22 9.31
CA ASN A 303 8.88 -7.92 7.92
C ASN A 303 10.06 -7.34 7.11
N GLY A 304 11.29 -7.45 7.60
CA GLY A 304 12.51 -7.06 6.87
C GLY A 304 12.68 -5.56 6.63
N GLN A 305 11.96 -4.72 7.38
CA GLN A 305 12.04 -3.25 7.29
C GLN A 305 11.81 -2.59 8.67
N ALA A 306 12.05 -1.28 8.75
CA ALA A 306 11.64 -0.48 9.89
C ALA A 306 10.10 -0.47 10.02
N PRO A 307 9.54 -0.28 11.23
CA PRO A 307 8.10 -0.25 11.43
C PRO A 307 7.39 0.76 10.51
N PHE A 308 6.38 0.30 9.78
CA PHE A 308 5.52 1.19 8.99
C PHE A 308 4.56 1.90 9.94
N VAL A 309 4.96 3.08 10.43
CA VAL A 309 4.24 3.79 11.49
C VAL A 309 3.93 5.22 11.12
N THR A 310 2.74 5.66 11.52
CA THR A 310 2.24 7.03 11.40
C THR A 310 2.05 7.65 12.79
N ILE A 311 2.56 8.84 12.97
CA ILE A 311 2.38 9.65 14.20
C ILE A 311 1.35 10.74 13.92
N PHE A 312 0.30 10.76 14.73
CA PHE A 312 -0.78 11.72 14.64
C PHE A 312 -0.58 12.90 15.61
N MET A 313 -0.72 14.10 15.11
CA MET A 313 -0.46 15.36 15.81
C MET A 313 -1.73 16.23 15.74
N TYR A 314 -2.59 16.11 16.75
CA TYR A 314 -3.83 16.84 16.83
C TYR A 314 -4.02 17.43 18.25
N LEU A 315 -4.10 18.76 18.34
CA LEU A 315 -4.16 19.47 19.62
C LEU A 315 -5.47 19.23 20.37
N ASP A 316 -6.60 19.18 19.65
CA ASP A 316 -7.93 19.04 20.23
C ASP A 316 -8.29 17.60 20.67
N GLU A 317 -7.35 16.64 20.54
CA GLU A 317 -7.48 15.31 21.19
C GLU A 317 -7.35 15.37 22.71
N VAL A 318 -6.85 16.46 23.26
CA VAL A 318 -6.78 16.68 24.70
C VAL A 318 -7.51 17.96 25.08
N PRO A 319 -8.06 18.02 26.30
CA PRO A 319 -8.76 19.22 26.79
C PRO A 319 -7.87 20.46 26.75
N GLU A 320 -8.49 21.63 26.57
CA GLU A 320 -7.81 22.90 26.71
C GLU A 320 -7.10 23.04 28.07
N GLY A 321 -6.00 23.77 28.07
CA GLY A 321 -5.19 24.02 29.25
C GLY A 321 -3.81 23.39 29.14
N ARG A 322 -3.23 23.06 30.30
CA ARG A 322 -1.84 22.63 30.41
C ARG A 322 -1.49 21.40 29.57
N THR A 323 -2.36 20.41 29.53
CA THR A 323 -2.11 19.18 28.75
C THR A 323 -2.02 19.46 27.25
N ARG A 324 -2.84 20.40 26.73
CA ARG A 324 -2.76 20.83 25.32
C ARG A 324 -1.47 21.63 25.06
N ASP A 325 -1.06 22.48 25.99
CA ASP A 325 0.23 23.17 25.89
C ASP A 325 1.42 22.18 25.92
N ASP A 326 1.33 21.15 26.75
CA ASP A 326 2.33 20.08 26.79
C ASP A 326 2.38 19.28 25.48
N LEU A 327 1.20 18.97 24.90
CA LEU A 327 1.10 18.33 23.59
C LEU A 327 1.71 19.24 22.50
N ALA A 328 1.48 20.53 22.56
CA ALA A 328 2.08 21.49 21.62
C ALA A 328 3.62 21.49 21.69
N LEU A 329 4.20 21.37 22.90
CA LEU A 329 5.67 21.23 23.07
C LEU A 329 6.19 19.92 22.44
N ILE A 330 5.45 18.82 22.60
CA ILE A 330 5.81 17.52 21.98
C ILE A 330 5.77 17.66 20.44
N ILE A 331 4.70 18.22 19.89
CA ILE A 331 4.53 18.41 18.44
C ILE A 331 5.65 19.31 17.89
N GLU A 332 5.95 20.41 18.57
CA GLU A 332 7.04 21.32 18.20
C GLU A 332 8.37 20.57 18.10
N GLU A 333 8.69 19.76 19.09
CA GLU A 333 9.95 19.01 19.13
C GLU A 333 10.01 17.92 18.01
N VAL A 334 8.90 17.21 17.76
CA VAL A 334 8.81 16.25 16.65
C VAL A 334 9.10 16.92 15.31
N MET A 335 8.52 18.09 15.07
CA MET A 335 8.74 18.83 13.83
C MET A 335 10.18 19.36 13.71
N LYS A 336 10.77 19.86 14.80
CA LYS A 336 12.17 20.34 14.82
C LYS A 336 13.13 19.22 14.47
N GLN A 337 12.97 18.07 15.08
CA GLN A 337 13.85 16.92 14.82
C GLN A 337 13.63 16.34 13.41
N ARG A 338 12.39 16.30 12.93
CA ARG A 338 12.11 15.90 11.56
C ARG A 338 12.71 16.88 10.55
N MET A 339 12.63 18.19 10.80
CA MET A 339 13.24 19.21 9.94
C MET A 339 14.76 19.09 9.90
N GLN A 340 15.40 18.70 10.99
CA GLN A 340 16.83 18.34 11.01
C GLN A 340 17.10 17.13 10.11
N GLY A 341 16.25 16.08 10.17
CA GLY A 341 16.43 14.81 9.50
C GLY A 341 17.28 13.83 10.30
N VAL A 342 17.82 12.83 9.61
CA VAL A 342 18.76 11.85 10.18
C VAL A 342 20.02 11.78 9.35
N LYS A 343 21.14 11.42 9.97
CA LYS A 343 22.39 11.21 9.24
C LYS A 343 22.42 9.82 8.63
N ASN A 344 22.73 9.75 7.32
CA ASN A 344 23.06 8.49 6.68
C ASN A 344 24.45 8.00 7.15
N GLU A 345 24.88 6.83 6.67
CA GLU A 345 26.18 6.22 7.03
C GLU A 345 27.40 7.10 6.70
N ARG A 346 27.25 8.07 5.80
CA ARG A 346 28.28 9.03 5.39
C ARG A 346 28.20 10.36 6.11
N GLY A 347 27.26 10.49 7.07
CA GLY A 347 27.10 11.70 7.88
C GLY A 347 26.27 12.81 7.22
N ALA A 348 25.69 12.58 6.05
CA ALA A 348 24.79 13.55 5.41
C ALA A 348 23.40 13.50 6.04
N TRP A 349 22.78 14.68 6.22
CA TRP A 349 21.42 14.79 6.74
C TRP A 349 20.39 14.53 5.64
N ILE A 350 19.67 13.44 5.76
CA ILE A 350 18.66 12.97 4.80
C ILE A 350 17.26 12.95 5.39
N THR A 351 16.25 12.81 4.53
CA THR A 351 14.86 12.61 4.92
C THR A 351 14.59 11.13 5.16
N PRO A 352 14.22 10.72 6.40
CA PRO A 352 13.84 9.33 6.65
C PRO A 352 12.44 9.04 6.10
N ALA A 353 12.22 7.81 5.63
CA ALA A 353 10.90 7.36 5.15
C ALA A 353 9.85 7.32 6.28
N PHE A 354 10.24 6.88 7.46
CA PHE A 354 9.38 6.74 8.64
C PHE A 354 9.97 7.45 9.87
N PRO A 355 9.15 7.72 10.88
CA PRO A 355 7.68 7.66 10.91
C PRO A 355 7.04 8.68 9.96
N LYS A 356 5.89 8.33 9.38
CA LYS A 356 5.03 9.30 8.71
C LYS A 356 4.45 10.25 9.75
N LEU A 357 4.32 11.53 9.42
CA LEU A 357 3.75 12.55 10.31
C LEU A 357 2.48 13.10 9.70
N ILE A 358 1.42 13.19 10.49
CA ILE A 358 0.15 13.84 10.12
C ILE A 358 -0.11 14.97 11.10
N TYR A 359 -0.29 16.18 10.59
CA TYR A 359 -0.64 17.36 11.35
C TYR A 359 -2.05 17.83 11.00
N VAL A 360 -2.90 17.98 12.03
CA VAL A 360 -4.27 18.41 11.86
C VAL A 360 -4.34 19.94 11.88
N LEU A 361 -4.93 20.52 10.85
CA LEU A 361 -5.25 21.92 10.73
C LEU A 361 -6.62 22.16 11.36
N ASP A 362 -6.68 23.03 12.37
CA ASP A 362 -7.92 23.39 13.07
C ASP A 362 -7.92 24.88 13.44
N GLU A 363 -9.02 25.40 13.97
CA GLU A 363 -9.22 26.81 14.33
C GLU A 363 -8.14 27.34 15.26
N ASP A 364 -7.60 26.52 16.16
CA ASP A 364 -6.61 26.91 17.15
C ASP A 364 -5.17 27.03 16.58
N ASN A 365 -4.95 26.67 15.30
CA ASN A 365 -3.63 26.67 14.69
C ASN A 365 -3.55 27.18 13.24
N ILE A 366 -4.69 27.38 12.53
CA ILE A 366 -4.68 27.75 11.10
C ILE A 366 -4.70 29.26 10.84
N HIS A 367 -5.12 30.05 11.79
CA HIS A 367 -5.18 31.49 11.69
C HIS A 367 -3.95 32.15 12.33
N GLU A 368 -3.44 33.25 11.74
CA GLU A 368 -2.22 33.95 12.20
C GLU A 368 -2.31 34.47 13.63
N ASP A 369 -3.52 34.75 14.12
CA ASP A 369 -3.82 35.19 15.48
C ASP A 369 -4.14 34.02 16.43
N SER A 370 -4.18 32.79 15.97
CA SER A 370 -4.43 31.64 16.82
C SER A 370 -3.24 31.29 17.70
N LYS A 371 -3.53 30.74 18.88
CA LYS A 371 -2.52 30.42 19.92
C LYS A 371 -1.38 29.56 19.43
N TYR A 372 -1.68 28.61 18.56
CA TYR A 372 -0.71 27.61 18.07
C TYR A 372 -0.31 27.81 16.61
N TRP A 373 -0.54 29.00 16.02
CA TRP A 373 -0.11 29.32 14.66
C TRP A 373 1.36 29.03 14.39
N TYR A 374 2.24 29.25 15.38
CA TYR A 374 3.67 28.98 15.26
C TYR A 374 3.98 27.52 14.89
N LEU A 375 3.13 26.56 15.31
CA LEU A 375 3.27 25.14 14.90
C LEU A 375 2.95 24.96 13.43
N THR A 376 1.98 25.67 12.90
CA THR A 376 1.64 25.64 11.47
C THR A 376 2.75 26.23 10.61
N GLU A 377 3.35 27.33 11.04
CA GLU A 377 4.56 27.87 10.37
C GLU A 377 5.72 26.86 10.42
N LEU A 378 5.94 26.21 11.55
CA LEU A 378 6.98 25.19 11.69
C LEU A 378 6.69 23.98 10.80
N ALA A 379 5.43 23.53 10.72
CA ALA A 379 4.98 22.46 9.83
C ALA A 379 5.24 22.82 8.36
N ALA A 380 4.92 24.03 7.93
CA ALA A 380 5.20 24.50 6.57
C ALA A 380 6.70 24.46 6.24
N LYS A 381 7.56 24.92 7.15
CA LYS A 381 9.03 24.85 7.02
C LYS A 381 9.53 23.41 6.94
N CYS A 382 8.95 22.53 7.77
CA CYS A 382 9.28 21.09 7.78
C CYS A 382 8.88 20.44 6.46
N THR A 383 7.65 20.67 5.96
CA THR A 383 7.17 20.16 4.67
C THR A 383 8.05 20.64 3.52
N ALA A 384 8.39 21.93 3.47
CA ALA A 384 9.25 22.49 2.43
C ALA A 384 10.64 21.83 2.38
N LYS A 385 11.16 21.36 3.52
CA LYS A 385 12.49 20.75 3.64
C LYS A 385 12.47 19.23 3.59
N ARG A 386 11.43 18.57 4.13
CA ARG A 386 11.39 17.12 4.40
C ARG A 386 10.13 16.41 3.92
N MET A 387 9.28 17.03 3.12
CA MET A 387 8.04 16.45 2.55
C MET A 387 6.97 16.04 3.59
N VAL A 388 7.17 16.29 4.86
CA VAL A 388 6.23 15.99 5.95
C VAL A 388 6.14 17.19 6.90
N PRO A 389 5.04 17.34 7.63
CA PRO A 389 3.88 16.45 7.77
C PRO A 389 2.92 16.49 6.59
N ASP A 390 2.01 15.50 6.53
CA ASP A 390 0.77 15.57 5.77
C ASP A 390 -0.29 16.32 6.58
N TYR A 391 -1.34 16.78 5.91
CA TYR A 391 -2.35 17.64 6.50
C TYR A 391 -3.75 17.04 6.47
N ILE A 392 -4.42 17.02 7.62
CA ILE A 392 -5.85 16.73 7.74
C ILE A 392 -6.57 18.02 8.12
N SER A 393 -7.64 18.35 7.41
CA SER A 393 -8.57 19.42 7.77
C SER A 393 -9.56 18.93 8.80
N ALA A 394 -9.50 19.43 10.04
CA ALA A 394 -10.49 19.13 11.05
C ALA A 394 -11.90 19.58 10.62
N LYS A 395 -12.00 20.75 9.99
CA LYS A 395 -13.23 21.34 9.44
C LYS A 395 -13.95 20.38 8.48
N ILE A 396 -13.24 19.92 7.46
CA ILE A 396 -13.83 19.00 6.45
C ILE A 396 -14.03 17.60 7.02
N MET A 397 -13.13 17.14 7.87
CA MET A 397 -13.26 15.83 8.48
C MET A 397 -14.47 15.73 9.40
N ARG A 398 -14.76 16.74 10.21
CA ARG A 398 -15.98 16.80 11.03
C ARG A 398 -17.24 16.69 10.16
N GLN A 399 -17.27 17.34 9.00
CA GLN A 399 -18.39 17.24 8.06
C GLN A 399 -18.58 15.83 7.51
N LEU A 400 -17.49 15.12 7.20
CA LEU A 400 -17.51 13.81 6.55
C LEU A 400 -17.59 12.63 7.55
N LYS A 401 -17.23 12.85 8.81
CA LYS A 401 -17.06 11.80 9.84
C LYS A 401 -17.93 12.06 11.08
N ASN A 402 -19.17 12.56 10.89
CA ASN A 402 -20.16 12.76 11.95
C ASN A 402 -19.60 13.56 13.15
N GLY A 403 -18.89 14.66 12.88
CA GLY A 403 -18.32 15.52 13.93
C GLY A 403 -16.98 15.04 14.50
N ASN A 404 -16.43 13.92 14.03
CA ASN A 404 -15.20 13.35 14.58
C ASN A 404 -13.97 13.72 13.78
N VAL A 405 -12.84 13.85 14.48
CA VAL A 405 -11.50 13.99 13.90
C VAL A 405 -10.61 12.92 14.51
N TYR A 406 -9.98 12.11 13.67
CA TYR A 406 -9.12 11.00 14.08
C TYR A 406 -8.13 10.66 12.96
N THR A 407 -7.10 9.87 13.25
CA THR A 407 -6.07 9.52 12.28
C THR A 407 -6.50 8.38 11.35
N CYS A 408 -5.84 8.31 10.19
CA CYS A 408 -5.84 7.10 9.37
C CYS A 408 -4.99 5.99 10.00
N MET A 409 -5.27 4.76 9.61
CA MET A 409 -4.40 3.60 9.85
C MET A 409 -3.30 3.58 8.78
N GLY A 410 -2.04 3.53 9.18
CA GLY A 410 -0.92 3.49 8.23
C GLY A 410 -0.91 4.68 7.27
N CYS A 411 -1.02 4.42 5.96
CA CYS A 411 -0.88 5.45 4.92
C CYS A 411 -2.08 6.39 4.83
N ARG A 412 -3.29 5.85 4.65
CA ARG A 412 -4.50 6.64 4.37
C ARG A 412 -5.82 5.88 4.58
N SER A 413 -5.80 4.69 5.17
CA SER A 413 -7.01 3.92 5.47
C SER A 413 -7.71 4.51 6.69
N PHE A 414 -8.98 4.92 6.54
CA PHE A 414 -9.79 5.43 7.62
C PHE A 414 -10.84 4.43 8.07
N LEU A 415 -10.99 4.28 9.38
CA LEU A 415 -12.12 3.56 9.95
C LEU A 415 -13.43 4.28 9.64
N THR A 416 -14.51 3.53 9.53
CA THR A 416 -15.85 4.11 9.51
C THR A 416 -16.31 4.51 10.91
N VAL A 417 -17.13 5.56 11.02
CA VAL A 417 -17.81 5.93 12.27
C VAL A 417 -18.94 4.93 12.49
N GLU A 418 -18.95 4.25 13.64
CA GLU A 418 -19.90 3.16 13.93
C GLU A 418 -20.59 3.37 15.27
N GLU A 419 -21.91 3.40 15.26
CA GLU A 419 -22.72 3.65 16.47
C GLU A 419 -22.52 2.61 17.57
N LYS A 420 -22.22 1.37 17.20
CA LYS A 420 -21.94 0.29 18.15
C LYS A 420 -20.53 0.36 18.76
N GLN A 421 -19.66 1.22 18.23
CA GLN A 421 -18.26 1.33 18.66
C GLN A 421 -18.08 2.64 19.44
N LYS A 422 -18.30 2.58 20.75
CA LYS A 422 -18.14 3.72 21.67
C LYS A 422 -17.23 3.38 22.83
N ASN A 423 -16.54 4.40 23.30
CA ASN A 423 -15.77 4.37 24.53
C ASN A 423 -16.72 4.46 25.74
N PRO A 424 -16.27 4.15 26.98
CA PRO A 424 -17.09 4.25 28.18
C PRO A 424 -17.69 5.65 28.46
N ASP A 425 -17.03 6.70 27.95
CA ASP A 425 -17.48 8.10 28.05
C ASP A 425 -18.54 8.49 27.01
N GLY A 426 -18.91 7.56 26.12
CA GLY A 426 -19.91 7.77 25.06
C GLY A 426 -19.31 8.32 23.75
N SER A 427 -18.04 8.70 23.70
CA SER A 427 -17.35 9.10 22.47
C SER A 427 -17.16 7.90 21.51
N TYR A 428 -17.04 8.17 20.21
CA TYR A 428 -16.75 7.11 19.24
C TYR A 428 -15.35 6.53 19.44
N LYS A 429 -15.28 5.19 19.39
CA LYS A 429 -14.01 4.46 19.50
C LYS A 429 -13.32 4.35 18.14
N PHE A 430 -12.09 4.80 18.06
CA PHE A 430 -11.22 4.63 16.89
C PHE A 430 -9.96 3.82 17.26
N TYR A 431 -9.24 4.20 18.30
CA TYR A 431 -8.07 3.46 18.77
C TYR A 431 -8.43 2.06 19.28
N GLY A 432 -7.62 1.09 18.94
CA GLY A 432 -7.89 -0.33 19.17
C GLY A 432 -8.76 -0.98 18.11
N ARG A 433 -8.98 -0.31 16.96
CA ARG A 433 -9.71 -0.86 15.80
C ARG A 433 -8.74 -1.07 14.64
N PHE A 434 -9.11 -1.90 13.65
CA PHE A 434 -8.23 -2.34 12.58
C PHE A 434 -8.95 -2.58 11.25
N ASN A 435 -8.16 -2.78 10.18
CA ASN A 435 -8.61 -3.17 8.85
C ASN A 435 -8.23 -4.63 8.57
N GLN A 436 -9.18 -5.44 8.10
CA GLN A 436 -8.99 -6.86 7.82
C GLN A 436 -8.18 -7.13 6.56
N GLY A 437 -8.23 -6.24 5.57
CA GLY A 437 -7.53 -6.36 4.31
C GLY A 437 -8.22 -5.63 3.15
N VAL A 438 -7.61 -5.73 1.98
CA VAL A 438 -7.99 -4.96 0.78
C VAL A 438 -8.07 -5.87 -0.44
N VAL A 439 -9.05 -5.59 -1.32
CA VAL A 439 -9.10 -6.08 -2.70
C VAL A 439 -9.39 -4.88 -3.61
N THR A 440 -8.64 -4.71 -4.69
CA THR A 440 -8.78 -3.57 -5.62
C THR A 440 -9.37 -4.02 -6.95
N ILE A 441 -10.42 -3.33 -7.40
CA ILE A 441 -11.00 -3.48 -8.74
C ILE A 441 -10.20 -2.65 -9.75
N ASN A 442 -9.97 -3.22 -10.95
CA ASN A 442 -9.39 -2.51 -12.09
C ASN A 442 -10.53 -1.92 -12.96
N LEU A 443 -10.79 -0.63 -12.81
CA LEU A 443 -11.85 0.04 -13.59
C LEU A 443 -11.51 0.15 -15.08
N VAL A 444 -10.23 0.14 -15.43
CA VAL A 444 -9.78 0.15 -16.83
C VAL A 444 -10.13 -1.19 -17.50
N ASP A 445 -10.01 -2.31 -16.78
CA ASP A 445 -10.44 -3.62 -17.28
C ASP A 445 -11.93 -3.63 -17.61
N VAL A 446 -12.76 -3.06 -16.72
CA VAL A 446 -14.22 -2.95 -16.96
C VAL A 446 -14.50 -2.18 -18.25
N ALA A 447 -13.86 -1.02 -18.44
CA ALA A 447 -14.03 -0.17 -19.61
C ALA A 447 -13.49 -0.81 -20.90
N CYS A 448 -12.36 -1.50 -20.84
CA CYS A 448 -11.81 -2.20 -22.01
C CYS A 448 -12.66 -3.41 -22.40
N SER A 449 -13.13 -4.18 -21.42
CA SER A 449 -13.98 -5.36 -21.64
C SER A 449 -15.38 -5.00 -22.18
N SER A 450 -15.88 -3.80 -21.88
CA SER A 450 -17.16 -3.30 -22.44
C SER A 450 -17.05 -2.85 -23.89
N GLU A 451 -15.83 -2.73 -24.43
CA GLU A 451 -15.57 -2.22 -25.80
C GLU A 451 -16.09 -0.80 -26.06
N GLY A 452 -16.39 -0.03 -25.01
CA GLY A 452 -16.97 1.31 -25.06
C GLY A 452 -18.50 1.35 -25.06
N ASP A 453 -19.16 0.21 -24.90
CA ASP A 453 -20.61 0.11 -24.72
C ASP A 453 -20.96 0.39 -23.25
N PHE A 454 -21.87 1.37 -23.03
CA PHE A 454 -22.24 1.79 -21.67
C PHE A 454 -23.11 0.77 -20.93
N ASP A 455 -23.99 0.06 -21.61
CA ASP A 455 -24.85 -0.94 -20.95
C ASP A 455 -24.00 -2.14 -20.52
N LYS A 456 -23.13 -2.63 -21.40
CA LYS A 456 -22.14 -3.67 -21.06
C LYS A 456 -21.19 -3.23 -19.95
N PHE A 457 -20.80 -1.94 -19.92
CA PHE A 457 -19.96 -1.42 -18.85
C PHE A 457 -20.58 -1.65 -17.47
N TRP A 458 -21.87 -1.31 -17.31
CA TRP A 458 -22.54 -1.49 -16.03
C TRP A 458 -22.73 -2.96 -15.67
N GLU A 459 -23.04 -3.83 -16.65
CA GLU A 459 -23.15 -5.27 -16.43
C GLU A 459 -21.80 -5.87 -15.96
N ILE A 460 -20.71 -5.55 -16.66
CA ILE A 460 -19.36 -6.01 -16.30
C ILE A 460 -18.92 -5.44 -14.95
N LEU A 461 -19.22 -4.18 -14.65
CA LEU A 461 -18.92 -3.58 -13.34
C LEU A 461 -19.59 -4.36 -12.21
N GLU A 462 -20.86 -4.74 -12.37
CA GLU A 462 -21.59 -5.56 -11.38
C GLU A 462 -20.93 -6.92 -11.18
N GLU A 463 -20.55 -7.59 -12.25
CA GLU A 463 -19.86 -8.88 -12.21
C GLU A 463 -18.51 -8.77 -11.48
N ARG A 464 -17.71 -7.74 -11.80
CA ARG A 464 -16.41 -7.50 -11.16
C ARG A 464 -16.54 -7.12 -9.67
N LEU A 465 -17.58 -6.39 -9.32
CA LEU A 465 -17.89 -6.06 -7.92
C LEU A 465 -18.26 -7.30 -7.12
N GLU A 466 -19.05 -8.21 -7.70
CA GLU A 466 -19.37 -9.49 -7.04
C GLU A 466 -18.11 -10.36 -6.85
N LEU A 467 -17.20 -10.35 -7.81
CA LEU A 467 -15.91 -11.02 -7.71
C LEU A 467 -15.04 -10.41 -6.58
N CYS A 468 -15.01 -9.07 -6.48
CA CYS A 468 -14.34 -8.38 -5.37
C CYS A 468 -14.98 -8.73 -4.02
N HIS A 469 -16.30 -8.80 -3.94
CA HIS A 469 -17.03 -9.19 -2.73
C HIS A 469 -16.61 -10.58 -2.25
N ARG A 470 -16.62 -11.57 -3.15
CA ARG A 470 -16.18 -12.93 -2.81
C ARG A 470 -14.70 -12.97 -2.36
N ALA A 471 -13.84 -12.20 -3.00
CA ALA A 471 -12.43 -12.08 -2.60
C ALA A 471 -12.27 -11.42 -1.21
N LEU A 472 -13.05 -10.38 -0.90
CA LEU A 472 -13.10 -9.77 0.43
C LEU A 472 -13.65 -10.74 1.49
N ARG A 473 -14.67 -11.53 1.12
CA ARG A 473 -15.18 -12.61 2.00
C ARG A 473 -14.09 -13.63 2.35
N CYS A 474 -13.26 -14.04 1.39
CA CYS A 474 -12.13 -14.92 1.67
C CYS A 474 -11.20 -14.36 2.75
N ARG A 475 -10.92 -13.03 2.72
CA ARG A 475 -10.11 -12.38 3.77
C ARG A 475 -10.77 -12.41 5.13
N HIS A 476 -12.06 -12.06 5.19
CA HIS A 476 -12.84 -12.10 6.42
C HIS A 476 -12.89 -13.52 7.01
N GLU A 477 -13.24 -14.51 6.20
CA GLU A 477 -13.33 -15.91 6.60
C GLU A 477 -12.00 -16.49 7.06
N ARG A 478 -10.89 -16.03 6.49
CA ARG A 478 -9.54 -16.44 6.92
C ARG A 478 -9.23 -16.03 8.37
N LEU A 479 -9.75 -14.91 8.83
CA LEU A 479 -9.55 -14.42 10.20
C LEU A 479 -10.47 -15.09 11.22
N LEU A 480 -11.62 -15.64 10.82
CA LEU A 480 -12.52 -16.34 11.73
C LEU A 480 -11.83 -17.53 12.41
N GLY A 481 -12.14 -17.71 13.69
CA GLY A 481 -11.54 -18.74 14.52
C GLY A 481 -10.07 -18.49 14.92
N THR A 482 -9.53 -17.29 14.63
CA THR A 482 -8.20 -16.92 15.10
C THR A 482 -8.22 -16.74 16.61
N VAL A 483 -7.37 -17.46 17.33
CA VAL A 483 -7.28 -17.36 18.78
C VAL A 483 -6.37 -16.19 19.18
N SER A 484 -6.67 -15.53 20.30
CA SER A 484 -5.93 -14.37 20.80
C SER A 484 -4.44 -14.65 21.09
N ASP A 485 -4.09 -15.93 21.22
CA ASP A 485 -2.72 -16.38 21.51
C ASP A 485 -1.74 -16.24 20.33
N VAL A 486 -2.25 -16.07 19.09
CA VAL A 486 -1.36 -15.94 17.92
C VAL A 486 -0.61 -14.61 17.90
N ALA A 487 -1.22 -13.55 18.47
CA ALA A 487 -0.62 -12.22 18.57
C ALA A 487 -1.05 -11.54 19.89
N PRO A 488 -0.49 -11.97 21.04
CA PRO A 488 -0.96 -11.51 22.36
C PRO A 488 -0.89 -9.99 22.52
N ILE A 489 0.14 -9.32 21.95
CA ILE A 489 0.28 -7.86 22.02
C ILE A 489 -0.93 -7.14 21.41
N LEU A 490 -1.50 -7.69 20.35
CA LEU A 490 -2.67 -7.13 19.65
C LEU A 490 -3.96 -7.43 20.41
N TRP A 491 -4.16 -8.71 20.77
CA TRP A 491 -5.47 -9.21 21.16
C TRP A 491 -5.68 -9.31 22.67
N GLN A 492 -4.59 -9.51 23.46
CA GLN A 492 -4.69 -9.72 24.91
C GLN A 492 -4.18 -8.52 25.71
N TYR A 493 -3.20 -7.75 25.19
CA TYR A 493 -2.43 -6.79 25.98
C TYR A 493 -2.64 -5.32 25.57
N GLY A 494 -3.74 -5.04 24.86
CA GLY A 494 -4.30 -3.71 24.76
C GLY A 494 -4.05 -2.95 23.48
N ALA A 495 -3.18 -3.43 22.55
CA ALA A 495 -2.97 -2.71 21.30
C ALA A 495 -4.27 -2.57 20.49
N LEU A 496 -5.03 -3.65 20.37
CA LEU A 496 -6.37 -3.66 19.72
C LEU A 496 -7.48 -4.09 20.69
N ALA A 497 -7.22 -5.07 21.55
CA ALA A 497 -8.20 -5.59 22.48
C ALA A 497 -7.55 -6.10 23.77
N ARG A 498 -8.38 -6.48 24.74
CA ARG A 498 -7.99 -7.20 25.97
C ARG A 498 -8.82 -8.47 26.12
N LEU A 499 -8.68 -9.38 25.13
CA LEU A 499 -9.30 -10.69 25.15
C LEU A 499 -8.59 -11.61 26.15
N LYS A 500 -9.31 -12.59 26.64
CA LYS A 500 -8.71 -13.64 27.45
C LYS A 500 -7.89 -14.57 26.57
N LYS A 501 -6.91 -15.24 27.17
CA LYS A 501 -6.13 -16.28 26.52
C LYS A 501 -7.05 -17.39 25.99
N GLY A 502 -6.84 -17.82 24.72
CA GLY A 502 -7.67 -18.81 24.04
C GLY A 502 -9.02 -18.30 23.52
N GLU A 503 -9.39 -17.06 23.78
CA GLU A 503 -10.61 -16.45 23.20
C GLU A 503 -10.37 -16.13 21.71
N THR A 504 -11.39 -16.36 20.85
CA THR A 504 -11.28 -16.00 19.43
C THR A 504 -11.56 -14.51 19.20
N ILE A 505 -10.99 -13.97 18.10
CA ILE A 505 -11.18 -12.57 17.69
C ILE A 505 -12.48 -12.34 16.94
N ASP A 506 -13.33 -13.35 16.73
CA ASP A 506 -14.50 -13.33 15.85
C ASP A 506 -15.42 -12.13 16.11
N LYS A 507 -15.67 -11.81 17.38
CA LYS A 507 -16.48 -10.64 17.76
C LYS A 507 -15.91 -9.29 17.31
N LEU A 508 -14.60 -9.23 17.01
CA LEU A 508 -13.92 -8.04 16.53
C LEU A 508 -13.99 -7.88 15.00
N LEU A 509 -14.56 -8.86 14.30
CA LEU A 509 -14.70 -8.84 12.85
C LEU A 509 -16.05 -8.28 12.38
N TYR A 510 -16.99 -8.08 13.30
CA TYR A 510 -18.36 -7.63 13.06
C TYR A 510 -18.70 -6.32 13.78
N ASP A 511 -19.91 -5.84 13.59
CA ASP A 511 -20.47 -4.66 14.27
C ASP A 511 -19.63 -3.38 14.09
N GLY A 512 -18.84 -3.31 13.01
CA GLY A 512 -18.00 -2.18 12.73
C GLY A 512 -16.74 -2.04 13.60
N TYR A 513 -16.39 -3.05 14.41
CA TYR A 513 -15.14 -3.01 15.17
C TYR A 513 -13.92 -2.96 14.25
N SER A 514 -13.94 -3.74 13.18
CA SER A 514 -12.97 -3.67 12.09
C SER A 514 -13.65 -3.32 10.77
N THR A 515 -12.84 -2.87 9.80
CA THR A 515 -13.25 -2.57 8.43
C THR A 515 -12.64 -3.54 7.45
N ILE A 516 -13.23 -3.65 6.25
CA ILE A 516 -12.62 -4.33 5.11
C ILE A 516 -12.82 -3.45 3.87
N SER A 517 -11.82 -3.39 2.99
CA SER A 517 -11.75 -2.30 2.01
C SER A 517 -11.85 -2.78 0.58
N LEU A 518 -12.78 -2.18 -0.17
CA LEU A 518 -12.86 -2.25 -1.62
C LEU A 518 -12.02 -1.12 -2.21
N GLY A 519 -10.83 -1.45 -2.74
CA GLY A 519 -9.99 -0.53 -3.49
C GLY A 519 -10.42 -0.37 -4.94
N TYR A 520 -9.96 0.67 -5.60
CA TYR A 520 -10.21 0.91 -7.04
C TYR A 520 -9.03 1.62 -7.70
N ALA A 521 -8.84 1.42 -9.00
CA ALA A 521 -7.75 1.97 -9.79
C ALA A 521 -8.20 2.37 -11.19
N GLY A 522 -7.53 3.38 -11.77
CA GLY A 522 -7.66 3.72 -13.18
C GLY A 522 -8.93 4.46 -13.55
N LEU A 523 -9.42 5.36 -12.67
CA LEU A 523 -10.63 6.15 -12.98
C LEU A 523 -10.42 7.07 -14.19
N HIS A 524 -9.21 7.62 -14.36
CA HIS A 524 -8.84 8.43 -15.52
C HIS A 524 -8.90 7.61 -16.81
N GLU A 525 -8.18 6.49 -16.87
CA GLU A 525 -8.09 5.64 -18.07
C GLU A 525 -9.43 4.98 -18.40
N MET A 526 -10.25 4.67 -17.40
CA MET A 526 -11.64 4.23 -17.60
C MET A 526 -12.43 5.29 -18.38
N CYS A 527 -12.36 6.55 -17.94
CA CYS A 527 -13.04 7.67 -18.62
C CYS A 527 -12.48 7.91 -20.01
N MET A 528 -11.17 7.86 -20.19
CA MET A 528 -10.51 7.93 -21.51
C MET A 528 -11.01 6.85 -22.46
N ARG A 529 -11.20 5.61 -21.97
CA ARG A 529 -11.71 4.50 -22.80
C ARG A 529 -13.17 4.66 -23.19
N MET A 530 -14.01 5.20 -22.29
CA MET A 530 -15.45 5.32 -22.49
C MET A 530 -15.85 6.59 -23.27
N TYR A 531 -15.13 7.70 -23.06
CA TYR A 531 -15.49 9.02 -23.63
C TYR A 531 -14.41 9.63 -24.52
N GLY A 532 -13.19 9.10 -24.51
CA GLY A 532 -12.03 9.75 -25.14
C GLY A 532 -11.57 11.02 -24.44
N LYS A 533 -12.05 11.27 -23.20
CA LYS A 533 -11.77 12.46 -22.40
C LYS A 533 -11.46 12.06 -20.94
N PRO A 534 -10.65 12.84 -20.20
CA PRO A 534 -10.35 12.58 -18.80
C PRO A 534 -11.57 12.83 -17.90
N HIS A 535 -11.52 12.28 -16.69
CA HIS A 535 -12.58 12.50 -15.68
C HIS A 535 -12.61 13.93 -15.13
N THR A 536 -11.60 14.74 -15.39
CA THR A 536 -11.55 16.19 -15.11
C THR A 536 -12.46 17.00 -16.06
N ASP A 537 -12.78 16.46 -17.24
CA ASP A 537 -13.71 17.10 -18.18
C ASP A 537 -15.11 17.20 -17.56
N PRO A 538 -15.76 18.40 -17.57
CA PRO A 538 -17.07 18.61 -16.97
C PRO A 538 -18.19 17.69 -17.52
N GLU A 539 -18.10 17.22 -18.77
CA GLU A 539 -19.07 16.32 -19.38
C GLU A 539 -18.91 14.87 -18.87
N VAL A 540 -17.69 14.49 -18.53
CA VAL A 540 -17.32 13.12 -18.12
C VAL A 540 -17.41 12.94 -16.61
N ARG A 541 -17.12 14.00 -15.82
CA ARG A 541 -17.12 13.96 -14.35
C ARG A 541 -18.38 13.33 -13.74
N PRO A 542 -19.62 13.61 -14.20
CA PRO A 542 -20.81 12.95 -13.65
C PRO A 542 -20.80 11.43 -13.79
N PHE A 543 -20.24 10.90 -14.87
CA PHE A 543 -20.07 9.44 -15.04
C PHE A 543 -19.09 8.87 -14.04
N ALA A 544 -17.93 9.50 -13.87
CA ALA A 544 -16.93 9.07 -12.89
C ALA A 544 -17.50 9.08 -11.45
N LEU A 545 -18.23 10.13 -11.06
CA LEU A 545 -18.90 10.22 -9.76
C LEU A 545 -19.98 9.14 -9.60
N LYS A 546 -20.74 8.82 -10.66
CA LYS A 546 -21.75 7.75 -10.65
C LYS A 546 -21.10 6.37 -10.42
N VAL A 547 -19.94 6.11 -11.05
CA VAL A 547 -19.18 4.87 -10.80
C VAL A 547 -18.77 4.80 -9.33
N MET A 548 -18.19 5.87 -8.78
CA MET A 548 -17.80 5.92 -7.37
C MET A 548 -18.98 5.74 -6.41
N GLN A 549 -20.14 6.34 -6.73
CA GLN A 549 -21.35 6.15 -5.95
C GLN A 549 -21.79 4.68 -5.99
N ARG A 550 -21.72 4.02 -7.16
CA ARG A 550 -22.06 2.60 -7.28
C ARG A 550 -21.18 1.69 -6.42
N LEU A 551 -19.86 1.98 -6.32
CA LEU A 551 -18.97 1.25 -5.41
C LEU A 551 -19.44 1.39 -3.94
N ASN A 552 -19.83 2.60 -3.53
CA ASN A 552 -20.34 2.86 -2.18
C ASN A 552 -21.67 2.14 -1.93
N ASP A 553 -22.60 2.17 -2.89
CA ASP A 553 -23.90 1.50 -2.77
C ASP A 553 -23.73 -0.01 -2.55
N LYS A 554 -22.77 -0.63 -3.27
CA LYS A 554 -22.44 -2.05 -3.08
C LYS A 554 -21.86 -2.33 -1.69
N CYS A 555 -20.90 -1.55 -1.25
CA CYS A 555 -20.36 -1.68 0.11
C CYS A 555 -21.45 -1.56 1.17
N ALA A 556 -22.39 -0.62 1.00
CA ALA A 556 -23.51 -0.46 1.90
C ALA A 556 -24.47 -1.67 1.88
N GLN A 557 -24.76 -2.23 0.70
CA GLN A 557 -25.59 -3.43 0.54
C GLN A 557 -24.93 -4.64 1.23
N TRP A 558 -23.64 -4.89 1.00
CA TRP A 558 -22.90 -5.98 1.64
C TRP A 558 -22.87 -5.83 3.16
N LYS A 559 -22.58 -4.60 3.64
CA LYS A 559 -22.61 -4.30 5.08
C LYS A 559 -23.97 -4.59 5.73
N ALA A 560 -25.05 -4.20 5.08
CA ALA A 560 -26.42 -4.45 5.60
C ALA A 560 -26.76 -5.96 5.63
N ALA A 561 -26.29 -6.71 4.65
CA ALA A 561 -26.56 -8.15 4.54
C ALA A 561 -25.73 -8.99 5.54
N GLU A 562 -24.48 -8.59 5.81
CA GLU A 562 -23.49 -9.45 6.48
C GLU A 562 -22.98 -8.91 7.82
N ASN A 563 -23.32 -7.67 8.17
CA ASN A 563 -22.81 -6.98 9.37
C ASN A 563 -21.26 -6.83 9.39
N ILE A 564 -20.63 -6.79 8.20
CA ILE A 564 -19.21 -6.56 8.01
C ILE A 564 -19.04 -5.14 7.47
N SER A 565 -18.13 -4.33 8.03
CA SER A 565 -17.92 -2.94 7.61
C SER A 565 -17.09 -2.82 6.35
N TYR A 566 -17.73 -3.03 5.20
CA TYR A 566 -17.15 -2.74 3.87
C TYR A 566 -17.08 -1.23 3.64
N SER A 567 -15.98 -0.76 3.03
CA SER A 567 -15.83 0.64 2.66
C SER A 567 -14.97 0.83 1.41
N VAL A 568 -15.31 1.85 0.60
CA VAL A 568 -14.54 2.22 -0.58
C VAL A 568 -13.25 2.92 -0.17
N TYR A 569 -12.13 2.49 -0.74
CA TYR A 569 -10.79 2.91 -0.36
C TYR A 569 -9.94 3.30 -1.57
N GLY A 570 -9.44 4.52 -1.58
CA GLY A 570 -8.40 4.96 -2.51
C GLY A 570 -7.06 4.32 -2.16
N THR A 571 -6.88 3.06 -2.50
CA THR A 571 -5.77 2.20 -2.10
C THR A 571 -4.41 2.77 -2.49
N PRO A 572 -3.38 2.78 -1.63
CA PRO A 572 -2.00 2.94 -2.07
C PRO A 572 -1.62 1.74 -2.93
N MET A 573 -1.13 2.01 -4.13
CA MET A 573 -0.79 0.99 -5.10
C MET A 573 0.68 1.12 -5.51
N GLU A 574 1.56 0.38 -4.84
CA GLU A 574 2.99 0.42 -5.11
C GLU A 574 3.31 -0.20 -6.47
N SER A 575 3.26 -1.51 -6.57
CA SER A 575 3.49 -2.27 -7.80
C SER A 575 2.22 -2.57 -8.60
N THR A 576 1.03 -2.41 -7.99
CA THR A 576 -0.25 -2.80 -8.58
C THR A 576 -0.58 -1.99 -9.84
N THR A 577 -0.27 -0.68 -9.89
CA THR A 577 -0.48 0.15 -11.08
C THR A 577 0.33 -0.34 -12.28
N TYR A 578 1.56 -0.77 -12.04
CA TYR A 578 2.41 -1.40 -13.06
C TYR A 578 1.90 -2.77 -13.48
N LYS A 579 1.52 -3.63 -12.52
CA LYS A 579 0.92 -4.95 -12.80
C LYS A 579 -0.34 -4.81 -13.66
N PHE A 580 -1.26 -3.94 -13.26
CA PHE A 580 -2.51 -3.71 -14.02
C PHE A 580 -2.22 -3.23 -15.43
N SER A 581 -1.31 -2.26 -15.62
CA SER A 581 -0.90 -1.82 -16.95
C SER A 581 -0.39 -2.98 -17.82
N LYS A 582 0.48 -3.84 -17.29
CA LYS A 582 1.01 -5.00 -18.01
C LYS A 582 -0.09 -6.02 -18.37
N CYS A 583 -1.00 -6.29 -17.47
CA CYS A 583 -2.14 -7.19 -17.73
C CYS A 583 -3.07 -6.61 -18.81
N LEU A 584 -3.36 -5.32 -18.73
CA LEU A 584 -4.19 -4.63 -19.74
C LEU A 584 -3.52 -4.65 -21.12
N GLN A 585 -2.23 -4.33 -21.21
CA GLN A 585 -1.46 -4.40 -22.47
C GLN A 585 -1.48 -5.81 -23.08
N LYS A 586 -1.33 -6.84 -22.25
CA LYS A 586 -1.36 -8.24 -22.67
C LYS A 586 -2.74 -8.65 -23.22
N ARG A 587 -3.83 -8.19 -22.59
CA ARG A 587 -5.22 -8.59 -22.94
C ARG A 587 -5.84 -7.77 -24.05
N PHE A 588 -5.58 -6.47 -24.07
CA PHE A 588 -6.25 -5.51 -24.96
C PHE A 588 -5.30 -4.80 -25.94
N GLY A 589 -3.99 -5.05 -25.84
CA GLY A 589 -2.98 -4.34 -26.62
C GLY A 589 -2.74 -2.91 -26.15
N ILE A 590 -2.08 -2.12 -26.97
CA ILE A 590 -1.76 -0.72 -26.71
C ILE A 590 -2.91 0.16 -27.22
N ILE A 591 -3.60 0.82 -26.30
CA ILE A 591 -4.68 1.77 -26.59
C ILE A 591 -4.18 3.16 -26.14
N PRO A 592 -4.03 4.13 -27.08
CA PRO A 592 -3.51 5.47 -26.76
C PRO A 592 -4.35 6.16 -25.66
N GLY A 593 -3.65 6.71 -24.66
CA GLY A 593 -4.26 7.37 -23.50
C GLY A 593 -4.95 6.44 -22.51
N VAL A 594 -4.90 5.10 -22.69
CA VAL A 594 -5.54 4.11 -21.83
C VAL A 594 -4.56 3.06 -21.34
N THR A 595 -3.83 2.38 -22.26
CA THR A 595 -2.90 1.30 -21.91
C THR A 595 -1.48 1.53 -22.41
N ASP A 596 -1.18 2.70 -22.94
CA ASP A 596 0.10 3.06 -23.57
C ASP A 596 1.22 3.42 -22.58
N LYS A 597 0.91 3.58 -21.30
CA LYS A 597 1.87 3.80 -20.23
C LYS A 597 2.19 2.51 -19.47
N ASN A 598 3.34 2.47 -18.79
CA ASN A 598 3.71 1.35 -17.90
C ASN A 598 3.07 1.45 -16.51
N TYR A 599 2.08 2.29 -16.35
CA TYR A 599 1.29 2.46 -15.14
C TYR A 599 -0.13 2.87 -15.51
N ILE A 600 -1.06 2.74 -14.58
CA ILE A 600 -2.40 3.35 -14.63
C ILE A 600 -2.53 4.32 -13.45
N THR A 601 -3.46 5.25 -13.55
CA THR A 601 -3.70 6.25 -12.50
C THR A 601 -4.16 5.58 -11.21
N ASN A 602 -3.55 5.98 -10.10
CA ASN A 602 -3.95 5.53 -8.78
C ASN A 602 -5.29 6.15 -8.40
N SER A 603 -6.27 5.28 -8.09
CA SER A 603 -7.59 5.71 -7.57
C SER A 603 -8.25 6.78 -8.47
N TYR A 604 -8.59 7.93 -7.88
CA TYR A 604 -9.30 9.07 -8.49
C TYR A 604 -8.38 10.22 -8.90
N HIS A 605 -7.08 10.12 -8.70
CA HIS A 605 -6.18 11.25 -8.93
C HIS A 605 -6.29 11.80 -10.36
N VAL A 606 -6.13 13.10 -10.48
CA VAL A 606 -5.85 13.73 -11.77
C VAL A 606 -4.61 13.08 -12.35
N HIS A 607 -4.63 12.74 -13.65
CA HIS A 607 -3.51 12.07 -14.29
C HIS A 607 -2.23 12.90 -14.17
N VAL A 608 -1.11 12.25 -13.90
CA VAL A 608 0.16 12.93 -13.54
C VAL A 608 0.72 13.86 -14.63
N THR A 609 0.29 13.68 -15.88
CA THR A 609 0.68 14.54 -17.02
C THR A 609 -0.28 15.69 -17.27
N GLU A 610 -1.40 15.78 -16.54
CA GLU A 610 -2.41 16.80 -16.78
C GLU A 610 -1.99 18.12 -16.12
N GLU A 611 -1.85 19.17 -16.93
CA GLU A 611 -1.54 20.52 -16.45
C GLU A 611 -2.74 21.13 -15.72
N ILE A 612 -2.66 21.19 -14.41
CA ILE A 612 -3.68 21.76 -13.53
C ILE A 612 -3.00 22.44 -12.33
N ASP A 613 -3.52 23.58 -11.89
CA ASP A 613 -3.00 24.21 -10.70
C ASP A 613 -3.40 23.48 -9.40
N ALA A 614 -2.64 23.70 -8.33
CA ALA A 614 -2.82 23.03 -7.05
C ALA A 614 -4.22 23.19 -6.46
N PHE A 615 -4.80 24.38 -6.54
CA PHE A 615 -6.09 24.68 -5.94
C PHE A 615 -7.24 24.03 -6.73
N SER A 616 -7.19 24.12 -8.05
CA SER A 616 -8.15 23.45 -8.94
C SER A 616 -8.10 21.95 -8.79
N LYS A 617 -6.90 21.36 -8.72
CA LYS A 617 -6.69 19.93 -8.48
C LYS A 617 -7.30 19.48 -7.16
N LEU A 618 -6.94 20.14 -6.06
CA LEU A 618 -7.45 19.76 -4.73
C LEU A 618 -8.96 19.93 -4.63
N LYS A 619 -9.52 20.97 -5.25
CA LYS A 619 -10.96 21.18 -5.27
C LYS A 619 -11.68 20.09 -6.07
N PHE A 620 -11.15 19.72 -7.23
CA PHE A 620 -11.68 18.62 -8.05
C PHE A 620 -11.62 17.29 -7.28
N GLU A 621 -10.46 16.93 -6.76
CA GLU A 621 -10.24 15.67 -6.05
C GLU A 621 -11.04 15.56 -4.75
N SER A 622 -11.42 16.68 -4.13
CA SER A 622 -12.24 16.69 -2.91
C SER A 622 -13.60 16.01 -3.08
N GLU A 623 -14.18 16.06 -4.29
CA GLU A 623 -15.45 15.39 -4.59
C GLU A 623 -15.31 13.87 -4.56
N PHE A 624 -14.23 13.34 -5.07
CA PHE A 624 -13.92 11.91 -5.10
C PHE A 624 -13.42 11.39 -3.74
N GLN A 625 -12.72 12.24 -2.99
CA GLN A 625 -12.28 11.91 -1.64
C GLN A 625 -13.48 11.67 -0.70
N LYS A 626 -14.56 12.44 -0.85
CA LYS A 626 -15.84 12.22 -0.13
C LYS A 626 -16.47 10.85 -0.43
N LEU A 627 -16.28 10.35 -1.66
CA LEU A 627 -16.78 9.05 -2.11
C LEU A 627 -15.80 7.90 -1.82
N SER A 628 -14.74 8.16 -1.06
CA SER A 628 -13.78 7.17 -0.60
C SER A 628 -13.72 7.14 0.94
N PRO A 629 -14.85 6.77 1.63
CA PRO A 629 -14.97 6.86 3.08
C PRO A 629 -14.01 5.95 3.84
N GLY A 630 -13.53 4.86 3.23
CA GLY A 630 -12.50 3.97 3.75
C GLY A 630 -11.09 4.55 3.71
N GLY A 631 -10.93 5.74 3.13
CA GLY A 631 -9.69 6.51 3.11
C GLY A 631 -9.21 6.86 1.72
N ALA A 632 -8.59 8.02 1.63
CA ALA A 632 -7.95 8.54 0.45
C ALA A 632 -7.05 9.71 0.84
N ILE A 633 -6.07 10.03 0.01
CA ILE A 633 -5.21 11.20 0.15
C ILE A 633 -5.04 11.86 -1.21
N SER A 634 -5.04 13.18 -1.23
CA SER A 634 -4.66 13.95 -2.41
C SER A 634 -3.26 14.51 -2.26
N TYR A 635 -2.59 14.78 -3.37
CA TYR A 635 -1.26 15.36 -3.34
C TYR A 635 -1.11 16.53 -4.30
N VAL A 636 -0.18 17.42 -3.95
CA VAL A 636 0.25 18.53 -4.81
C VAL A 636 1.73 18.35 -5.11
N GLU A 637 2.08 18.19 -6.39
CA GLU A 637 3.47 18.14 -6.84
C GLU A 637 4.01 19.56 -6.92
N VAL A 638 5.03 19.88 -6.11
CA VAL A 638 5.56 21.24 -5.99
C VAL A 638 7.07 21.27 -6.23
N PRO A 639 7.61 22.41 -6.70
CA PRO A 639 9.05 22.58 -6.83
C PRO A 639 9.74 22.66 -5.46
N ASN A 640 11.00 23.05 -5.43
CA ASN A 640 11.70 23.31 -4.17
C ASN A 640 11.09 24.54 -3.46
N MET A 641 10.38 24.31 -2.36
CA MET A 641 9.64 25.32 -1.61
C MET A 641 10.42 25.93 -0.44
N LYS A 642 11.68 25.56 -0.23
CA LYS A 642 12.49 26.05 0.93
C LYS A 642 12.55 27.57 1.05
N GLN A 643 12.46 28.28 -0.06
CA GLN A 643 12.50 29.76 -0.12
C GLN A 643 11.11 30.41 -0.22
N ASN A 644 10.03 29.64 -0.32
CA ASN A 644 8.66 30.14 -0.50
C ASN A 644 7.66 29.54 0.49
N ILE A 645 7.92 29.73 1.77
CA ILE A 645 7.04 29.27 2.85
C ILE A 645 5.62 29.86 2.77
N PRO A 646 5.42 31.15 2.38
CA PRO A 646 4.07 31.71 2.21
C PRO A 646 3.20 30.91 1.22
N ALA A 647 3.77 30.41 0.12
CA ALA A 647 3.01 29.57 -0.81
C ALA A 647 2.60 28.24 -0.18
N VAL A 648 3.45 27.61 0.63
CA VAL A 648 3.11 26.40 1.38
C VAL A 648 1.95 26.68 2.34
N LEU A 649 2.01 27.78 3.09
CA LEU A 649 0.92 28.18 4.02
C LEU A 649 -0.39 28.45 3.27
N SER A 650 -0.32 29.04 2.07
CA SER A 650 -1.51 29.27 1.23
C SER A 650 -2.17 27.95 0.81
N VAL A 651 -1.38 26.94 0.44
CA VAL A 651 -1.90 25.60 0.12
C VAL A 651 -2.48 24.92 1.36
N MET A 652 -1.81 25.05 2.52
CA MET A 652 -2.33 24.49 3.79
C MET A 652 -3.68 25.11 4.16
N LYS A 653 -3.83 26.42 4.01
CA LYS A 653 -5.10 27.13 4.25
C LYS A 653 -6.20 26.64 3.28
N PHE A 654 -5.85 26.44 2.02
CA PHE A 654 -6.78 25.87 1.05
C PHE A 654 -7.18 24.44 1.38
N ILE A 655 -6.25 23.59 1.84
CA ILE A 655 -6.54 22.23 2.33
C ILE A 655 -7.54 22.30 3.48
N TYR A 656 -7.30 23.16 4.48
CA TYR A 656 -8.21 23.34 5.61
C TYR A 656 -9.65 23.64 5.18
N ASP A 657 -9.82 24.47 4.16
CA ASP A 657 -11.14 24.92 3.71
C ASP A 657 -11.85 23.96 2.75
N ASN A 658 -11.14 23.12 2.00
CA ASN A 658 -11.71 22.45 0.83
C ASN A 658 -11.55 20.91 0.80
N ILE A 659 -10.54 20.32 1.41
CA ILE A 659 -10.27 18.89 1.29
C ILE A 659 -9.86 18.26 2.62
N MET A 660 -10.30 17.04 2.88
CA MET A 660 -10.09 16.38 4.18
C MET A 660 -8.64 16.02 4.43
N TYR A 661 -7.93 15.47 3.42
CA TYR A 661 -6.59 14.94 3.61
C TYR A 661 -5.72 15.16 2.37
N ALA A 662 -4.59 15.85 2.54
CA ALA A 662 -3.66 16.12 1.44
C ALA A 662 -2.20 16.18 1.91
N GLU A 663 -1.29 15.97 0.94
CA GLU A 663 0.16 16.07 1.10
C GLU A 663 0.79 16.97 0.03
N LEU A 664 1.96 17.52 0.33
CA LEU A 664 2.77 18.27 -0.62
C LEU A 664 4.04 17.47 -0.98
N ASN A 665 4.21 17.21 -2.25
CA ASN A 665 5.36 16.47 -2.79
C ASN A 665 6.49 17.43 -3.14
N THR A 666 7.28 17.84 -2.15
CA THR A 666 8.50 18.62 -2.36
C THR A 666 9.67 17.71 -2.75
N LYS A 667 10.83 18.29 -3.04
CA LYS A 667 12.05 17.55 -3.42
C LYS A 667 13.07 17.61 -2.28
N SER A 668 13.62 16.47 -1.91
CA SER A 668 14.58 16.35 -0.79
C SER A 668 15.60 15.25 -1.05
N ASP A 669 16.30 15.34 -2.19
CA ASP A 669 17.34 14.36 -2.56
C ASP A 669 18.72 14.88 -2.21
N PHE A 670 19.67 13.94 -2.07
CA PHE A 670 21.07 14.23 -1.79
C PHE A 670 21.99 13.31 -2.59
N CYS A 671 23.04 13.87 -3.18
CA CYS A 671 24.10 13.11 -3.86
C CYS A 671 25.35 13.07 -2.98
N ASP A 672 25.74 11.87 -2.51
CA ASP A 672 26.91 11.69 -1.66
C ASP A 672 28.25 11.92 -2.40
N VAL A 673 28.25 11.91 -3.73
CA VAL A 673 29.48 12.11 -4.53
C VAL A 673 29.88 13.56 -4.58
N CYS A 674 28.93 14.47 -4.76
CA CYS A 674 29.23 15.90 -4.97
C CYS A 674 28.57 16.84 -3.95
N GLY A 675 27.80 16.31 -2.98
CA GLY A 675 27.11 17.12 -1.98
C GLY A 675 25.87 17.87 -2.51
N TYR A 676 25.39 17.55 -3.72
CA TYR A 676 24.19 18.19 -4.27
C TYR A 676 22.96 17.91 -3.41
N ASP A 677 22.30 18.95 -2.93
CA ASP A 677 21.03 18.92 -2.18
C ASP A 677 19.93 19.55 -3.05
N GLY A 678 19.14 18.69 -3.72
CA GLY A 678 18.13 19.14 -4.67
C GLY A 678 17.41 17.96 -5.31
N GLU A 679 16.87 18.13 -6.50
CA GLU A 679 16.16 17.07 -7.24
C GLU A 679 17.12 16.25 -8.10
N ILE A 680 17.26 14.95 -7.80
CA ILE A 680 17.92 13.98 -8.67
C ILE A 680 16.96 13.59 -9.78
N GLN A 681 17.46 13.59 -11.02
CA GLN A 681 16.65 13.44 -12.24
C GLN A 681 16.51 11.99 -12.66
N ILE A 682 15.44 11.67 -13.36
CA ILE A 682 15.22 10.38 -14.02
C ILE A 682 15.57 10.55 -15.49
N LYS A 683 16.50 9.72 -16.00
CA LYS A 683 16.91 9.67 -17.41
C LYS A 683 16.80 8.26 -17.97
N GLU A 684 16.88 8.13 -19.28
CA GLU A 684 16.96 6.85 -19.95
C GLU A 684 18.43 6.46 -20.21
N ASP A 685 18.75 5.21 -19.94
CA ASP A 685 20.04 4.64 -20.31
C ASP A 685 20.07 4.20 -21.79
N GLU A 686 21.18 3.65 -22.24
CA GLU A 686 21.38 3.18 -23.61
C GLU A 686 20.41 2.06 -24.05
N ASN A 687 19.78 1.39 -23.08
CA ASN A 687 18.82 0.30 -23.30
C ASN A 687 17.35 0.75 -23.13
N GLY A 688 17.10 2.05 -22.94
CA GLY A 688 15.76 2.60 -22.69
C GLY A 688 15.23 2.34 -21.28
N LYS A 689 16.11 1.90 -20.34
CA LYS A 689 15.74 1.71 -18.91
C LYS A 689 15.83 3.06 -18.19
N LEU A 690 14.82 3.36 -17.38
CA LEU A 690 14.81 4.56 -16.53
C LEU A 690 15.77 4.39 -15.35
N ILE A 691 16.65 5.35 -15.17
CA ILE A 691 17.69 5.41 -14.13
C ILE A 691 17.73 6.77 -13.46
N TRP A 692 18.22 6.81 -12.22
CA TRP A 692 18.43 8.04 -11.47
C TRP A 692 19.83 8.60 -11.77
N GLU A 693 19.91 9.91 -12.05
CA GLU A 693 21.16 10.60 -12.37
C GLU A 693 21.25 11.94 -11.64
N CYS A 694 22.35 12.19 -10.94
CA CYS A 694 22.63 13.48 -10.33
C CYS A 694 22.88 14.55 -11.40
N PRO A 695 22.11 15.66 -11.43
CA PRO A 695 22.25 16.70 -12.45
C PRO A 695 23.58 17.48 -12.33
N ASN A 696 24.21 17.45 -11.16
CA ASN A 696 25.45 18.21 -10.91
C ASN A 696 26.73 17.43 -11.32
N CYS A 697 26.80 16.10 -11.05
CA CYS A 697 28.01 15.33 -11.28
C CYS A 697 27.83 14.09 -12.18
N GLY A 698 26.60 13.82 -12.65
CA GLY A 698 26.32 12.67 -13.49
C GLY A 698 26.37 11.30 -12.77
N ASN A 699 26.42 11.29 -11.42
CA ASN A 699 26.40 10.05 -10.65
C ASN A 699 25.12 9.26 -10.92
N ARG A 700 25.27 7.97 -11.27
CA ARG A 700 24.17 7.01 -11.53
C ARG A 700 24.14 5.87 -10.52
N ASN A 701 25.09 5.82 -9.61
CA ASN A 701 25.13 4.80 -8.58
C ASN A 701 24.14 5.15 -7.46
N GLN A 702 23.03 4.40 -7.37
CA GLN A 702 21.98 4.61 -6.37
C GLN A 702 22.50 4.44 -4.92
N ASP A 703 23.51 3.60 -4.67
CA ASP A 703 24.12 3.47 -3.35
C ASP A 703 24.88 4.74 -2.89
N LYS A 704 25.14 5.66 -3.82
CA LYS A 704 25.82 6.94 -3.58
C LYS A 704 24.88 8.15 -3.74
N MET A 705 23.58 7.93 -3.54
CA MET A 705 22.58 9.00 -3.54
C MET A 705 21.43 8.62 -2.63
N SER A 706 20.80 9.60 -2.03
CA SER A 706 19.58 9.45 -1.24
C SER A 706 18.44 10.12 -2.01
N VAL A 707 17.59 9.32 -2.64
CA VAL A 707 16.43 9.79 -3.40
C VAL A 707 15.19 9.52 -2.58
N ALA A 708 14.38 10.54 -2.34
CA ALA A 708 13.13 10.43 -1.62
C ALA A 708 11.96 10.94 -2.47
N ARG A 709 10.95 10.12 -2.68
CA ARG A 709 9.73 10.46 -3.43
C ARG A 709 8.48 10.01 -2.70
N ARG A 710 7.47 10.84 -2.76
CA ARG A 710 6.13 10.46 -2.32
C ARG A 710 5.51 9.49 -3.30
N THR A 711 5.00 8.38 -2.77
CA THR A 711 4.27 7.38 -3.51
C THR A 711 2.96 7.07 -2.78
N CYS A 712 1.93 7.83 -3.09
CA CYS A 712 0.59 7.55 -2.61
C CYS A 712 0.47 7.44 -1.08
N GLY A 713 0.98 8.45 -0.37
CA GLY A 713 0.78 8.58 1.08
C GLY A 713 1.96 8.15 1.96
N TYR A 714 3.07 7.69 1.39
CA TYR A 714 4.32 7.44 2.12
C TYR A 714 5.55 7.84 1.29
N ILE A 715 6.72 7.84 1.91
CA ILE A 715 7.98 8.16 1.24
C ILE A 715 8.69 6.87 0.88
N GLY A 716 8.98 6.68 -0.40
CA GLY A 716 9.87 5.64 -0.89
C GLY A 716 11.28 6.20 -1.08
N THR A 717 12.32 5.40 -0.84
CA THR A 717 13.68 5.91 -0.75
C THR A 717 14.72 5.23 -1.62
N GLN A 718 14.52 4.00 -2.11
CA GLN A 718 15.63 3.28 -2.77
C GLN A 718 15.22 2.48 -4.01
N PHE A 719 14.23 1.59 -3.93
CA PHE A 719 13.94 0.63 -4.97
C PHE A 719 12.61 0.93 -5.67
N TRP A 720 12.67 1.20 -6.98
CA TRP A 720 11.51 1.63 -7.77
C TRP A 720 11.34 0.73 -8.98
N ASN A 721 10.15 0.18 -9.21
CA ASN A 721 9.87 -0.47 -10.48
C ASN A 721 9.79 0.54 -11.64
N GLN A 722 9.97 0.06 -12.87
CA GLN A 722 10.02 0.93 -14.06
C GLN A 722 8.71 1.70 -14.29
N GLY A 723 7.55 1.11 -13.95
CA GLY A 723 6.27 1.80 -14.07
C GLY A 723 6.15 2.96 -13.08
N ARG A 724 6.55 2.76 -11.82
CA ARG A 724 6.58 3.83 -10.81
C ARG A 724 7.61 4.90 -11.16
N THR A 725 8.78 4.50 -11.66
CA THR A 725 9.81 5.44 -12.10
C THR A 725 9.32 6.29 -13.27
N GLN A 726 8.58 5.69 -14.23
CA GLN A 726 7.95 6.43 -15.31
C GLN A 726 6.90 7.40 -14.79
N GLU A 727 6.00 6.97 -13.92
CA GLU A 727 4.99 7.84 -13.32
C GLU A 727 5.61 9.05 -12.62
N ILE A 728 6.69 8.86 -11.84
CA ILE A 728 7.40 9.95 -11.18
C ILE A 728 8.05 10.90 -12.20
N LYS A 729 8.63 10.36 -13.28
CA LYS A 729 9.21 11.15 -14.38
C LYS A 729 8.16 12.01 -15.09
N ASP A 730 6.95 11.44 -15.28
CA ASP A 730 5.87 12.07 -16.03
C ASP A 730 5.11 13.13 -15.22
N ARG A 731 5.35 13.26 -13.91
CA ARG A 731 4.64 14.21 -13.04
C ARG A 731 4.90 15.66 -13.44
N VAL A 732 3.82 16.41 -13.66
CA VAL A 732 3.87 17.88 -13.83
C VAL A 732 3.78 18.58 -12.48
N LEU A 733 4.34 19.80 -12.39
CA LEU A 733 4.23 20.64 -11.22
C LEU A 733 2.87 21.35 -11.19
N HIS A 734 2.32 21.52 -9.99
CA HIS A 734 1.03 22.17 -9.77
C HIS A 734 1.15 23.61 -9.21
N LEU A 735 2.38 24.05 -8.86
CA LEU A 735 2.68 25.41 -8.40
C LEU A 735 3.82 26.03 -9.21
#